data_560d3e6f52b81c5aed65f19ac4864bef
#
_entry.id   560d3e6f52b81c5aed65f19ac4864bef
#
_cell.length_a   1.000
_cell.length_b   1.000
_cell.length_c   1.000
_cell.angle_alpha   90.00
_cell.angle_beta   90.00
_cell.angle_gamma   90.00
#
_symmetry.space_group_name_H-M   'P 1'
#
loop_
_entity.id
_entity.type
_entity.pdbx_description
1 polymer ?
#
loop_
_entity_poly.entity_id
_entity_poly.type
_entity_poly.pdbx_seq_one_letter_code
_entity_poly.pdbx_strand_id
1 'polypeptide(L)'
;VNSFELDDLRSIGTPVDGKVPAGDPATAWPTRKLDYKLVSPLNRRKFTVIVVGTGLAGAACAASLGELGYHVESFTFHDAPRRAHSVAAQGGINAARARKVDNDSLARFVKDTVKGGDFRGREADCFRLAEESVRVIDHMNAIGAPFAREYGGTLATRSFGGVQVSRTYYTRGQTGQQLQIASSQALQRQIAAGTVNLHTRTEMLDLIVSDGRAQGIVTRDLVTGEIGATTGHAVVLASGGYGTVFHKSTLAKNSNATAAWRAHRRGALMASPSFIQFHPTALPVNSEWQSKTILMSESLRNDGRIWVPAKPGDDREPGDIPENERDYYLERKYPAFGNLSPRDVSSRAAREQIDSGHGVGPLKNSVYLDFRDALARLGRKTIEERYGNLFSMYRDATSEDPYTVPMRIAPGAHFTMGGLWNDYDQMTSIPGLFVGGEASWGYHGANRLGANSLLSACVDGWFTLPYAIPNYLAPLLGSTPLELSDPAVTSTLTDVRGRVDLLLSVGGTHGPDRFHRQLGEILYAGCGVTRTAEGLAKAIAEIRALRTDFWSNLRVAGSGNQFNQELERAGRVADFLELAELMCVDALDRDESCGAHFRAEHQTPDGEAQRNDQDWCFVSAWETAQDGRHVRHYEPLSFTAVPLQTRNYV
;
A
#
# COMPACT_ATOMS: atom_id res chain seq x y z
N VAL A 1 -10.97 19.33 -26.80
CA VAL A 1 -10.30 18.86 -25.56
C VAL A 1 -9.74 20.10 -24.91
N ASN A 2 -10.37 20.59 -23.81
CA ASN A 2 -9.83 21.71 -23.05
C ASN A 2 -8.47 21.28 -22.50
N SER A 3 -7.38 21.85 -23.00
CA SER A 3 -6.07 21.76 -22.38
C SER A 3 -6.14 22.52 -21.07
N PHE A 4 -6.28 21.82 -19.95
CA PHE A 4 -6.03 22.42 -18.64
C PHE A 4 -4.55 22.81 -18.62
N GLU A 5 -4.24 24.07 -18.38
CA GLU A 5 -2.89 24.42 -17.99
C GLU A 5 -2.66 23.84 -16.58
N LEU A 6 -1.49 23.26 -16.34
CA LEU A 6 -1.18 22.61 -15.05
C LEU A 6 -1.33 23.60 -13.87
N ASP A 7 -1.07 24.90 -14.14
CA ASP A 7 -1.21 25.97 -13.16
C ASP A 7 -2.67 26.27 -12.76
N ASP A 8 -3.64 25.83 -13.57
CA ASP A 8 -5.07 25.88 -13.19
C ASP A 8 -5.42 24.77 -12.18
N LEU A 9 -4.61 23.71 -12.12
CA LEU A 9 -4.85 22.53 -11.28
C LEU A 9 -4.15 22.62 -9.94
N ARG A 10 -2.98 23.29 -9.90
CA ARG A 10 -2.17 23.34 -8.68
C ARG A 10 -1.37 24.63 -8.56
N SER A 11 -0.99 24.95 -7.33
CA SER A 11 0.06 25.93 -7.00
C SER A 11 1.25 25.24 -6.34
N ILE A 12 2.42 25.92 -6.36
CA ILE A 12 3.63 25.42 -5.69
C ILE A 12 3.70 26.02 -4.30
N GLY A 13 3.78 25.14 -3.31
CA GLY A 13 3.93 25.49 -1.90
C GLY A 13 5.40 25.57 -1.45
N THR A 14 5.64 25.27 -0.19
CA THR A 14 6.92 25.40 0.48
C THR A 14 7.57 24.03 0.73
N PRO A 15 8.89 23.97 0.96
CA PRO A 15 9.53 22.74 1.41
C PRO A 15 9.00 22.31 2.77
N VAL A 16 8.88 20.98 2.96
CA VAL A 16 8.53 20.34 4.23
C VAL A 16 9.75 19.63 4.81
N ASP A 17 9.86 19.65 6.14
CA ASP A 17 10.99 19.06 6.85
C ASP A 17 10.64 17.65 7.37
N GLY A 18 11.31 16.63 6.81
CA GLY A 18 11.19 15.24 7.24
C GLY A 18 11.78 14.94 8.62
N LYS A 19 12.43 15.91 9.29
CA LYS A 19 13.06 15.79 10.62
C LYS A 19 14.02 14.61 10.75
N VAL A 20 14.69 14.26 9.66
CA VAL A 20 15.74 13.25 9.67
C VAL A 20 16.93 13.77 10.48
N PRO A 21 17.50 13.00 11.44
CA PRO A 21 18.73 13.40 12.12
C PRO A 21 19.84 13.75 11.14
N ALA A 22 20.55 14.85 11.40
CA ALA A 22 21.68 15.27 10.54
C ALA A 22 22.83 14.28 10.63
N GLY A 23 23.61 14.17 9.55
CA GLY A 23 24.80 13.33 9.47
C GLY A 23 24.63 12.10 8.59
N ASP A 24 25.35 11.03 8.92
CA ASP A 24 25.31 9.78 8.16
C ASP A 24 23.94 9.09 8.32
N PRO A 25 23.21 8.83 7.22
CA PRO A 25 21.91 8.13 7.27
C PRO A 25 21.98 6.75 7.94
N ALA A 26 23.14 6.10 7.92
CA ALA A 26 23.36 4.82 8.62
C ALA A 26 23.32 4.95 10.15
N THR A 27 23.54 6.14 10.70
CA THR A 27 23.50 6.39 12.14
C THR A 27 22.23 7.11 12.60
N ALA A 28 21.39 7.52 11.66
CA ALA A 28 20.19 8.33 11.95
C ALA A 28 19.24 7.64 12.95
N TRP A 29 18.95 6.36 12.75
CA TRP A 29 18.02 5.63 13.61
C TRP A 29 18.57 5.35 15.02
N PRO A 30 19.80 4.82 15.20
CA PRO A 30 20.41 4.72 16.52
C PRO A 30 20.44 6.05 17.27
N THR A 31 20.84 7.13 16.60
CA THR A 31 20.88 8.48 17.19
C THR A 31 19.48 8.91 17.63
N ARG A 32 18.48 8.78 16.76
CA ARG A 32 17.11 9.18 17.06
C ARG A 32 16.54 8.46 18.28
N LYS A 33 16.81 7.15 18.41
CA LYS A 33 16.35 6.37 19.59
C LYS A 33 16.92 6.89 20.90
N LEU A 34 18.13 7.42 20.91
CA LEU A 34 18.74 7.99 22.11
C LEU A 34 18.14 9.35 22.50
N ASP A 35 17.61 10.09 21.53
CA ASP A 35 17.01 11.41 21.74
C ASP A 35 15.57 11.36 22.26
N TYR A 36 14.91 10.21 22.17
CA TYR A 36 13.50 10.08 22.55
C TYR A 36 13.28 10.29 24.05
N LYS A 37 12.35 11.20 24.36
CA LYS A 37 11.83 11.39 25.71
C LYS A 37 10.72 10.38 25.95
N LEU A 38 10.91 9.51 26.93
CA LEU A 38 9.94 8.47 27.26
C LEU A 38 9.07 8.90 28.45
N VAL A 39 7.80 8.52 28.42
CA VAL A 39 6.88 8.67 29.54
C VAL A 39 7.21 7.64 30.61
N SER A 40 7.32 8.04 31.87
CA SER A 40 7.58 7.12 32.98
C SER A 40 6.44 6.08 33.09
N PRO A 41 6.71 4.83 33.49
CA PRO A 41 5.70 3.76 33.55
C PRO A 41 4.46 4.12 34.35
N LEU A 42 4.59 4.84 35.47
CA LEU A 42 3.47 5.26 36.31
C LEU A 42 2.53 6.26 35.64
N ASN A 43 3.02 7.01 34.64
CA ASN A 43 2.25 8.05 33.97
C ASN A 43 1.63 7.55 32.63
N ARG A 44 2.09 6.44 32.08
CA ARG A 44 1.62 5.93 30.77
C ARG A 44 0.11 5.71 30.75
N ARG A 45 -0.47 5.15 31.81
CA ARG A 45 -1.92 4.91 31.95
C ARG A 45 -2.80 6.18 31.93
N LYS A 46 -2.19 7.37 32.04
CA LYS A 46 -2.89 8.65 31.97
C LYS A 46 -3.14 9.09 30.52
N PHE A 47 -2.49 8.45 29.56
CA PHE A 47 -2.62 8.77 28.16
C PHE A 47 -3.49 7.78 27.43
N THR A 48 -4.39 8.30 26.59
CA THR A 48 -5.21 7.53 25.66
C THR A 48 -4.67 7.73 24.26
N VAL A 49 -4.37 6.64 23.56
CA VAL A 49 -3.96 6.63 22.16
C VAL A 49 -5.02 5.92 21.34
N ILE A 50 -5.47 6.57 20.27
CA ILE A 50 -6.45 6.00 19.32
C ILE A 50 -5.68 5.34 18.20
N VAL A 51 -6.00 4.08 17.86
CA VAL A 51 -5.39 3.32 16.76
C VAL A 51 -6.49 2.88 15.78
N VAL A 52 -6.45 3.38 14.56
CA VAL A 52 -7.42 3.07 13.51
C VAL A 52 -6.82 2.04 12.54
N GLY A 53 -7.41 0.86 12.53
CA GLY A 53 -6.93 -0.28 11.75
C GLY A 53 -6.25 -1.34 12.63
N THR A 54 -6.59 -2.61 12.40
CA THR A 54 -6.03 -3.78 13.10
C THR A 54 -5.29 -4.72 12.15
N GLY A 55 -4.84 -4.20 11.02
CA GLY A 55 -3.88 -4.86 10.16
C GLY A 55 -2.52 -5.03 10.87
N LEU A 56 -1.53 -5.53 10.17
CA LEU A 56 -0.24 -5.88 10.77
C LEU A 56 0.40 -4.70 11.54
N ALA A 57 0.41 -3.49 10.96
CA ALA A 57 0.95 -2.31 11.63
C ALA A 57 0.11 -1.86 12.83
N GLY A 58 -1.22 -1.79 12.69
CA GLY A 58 -2.11 -1.32 13.75
C GLY A 58 -2.22 -2.29 14.92
N ALA A 59 -2.32 -3.61 14.65
CA ALA A 59 -2.31 -4.63 15.70
C ALA A 59 -0.98 -4.63 16.48
N ALA A 60 0.14 -4.48 15.79
CA ALA A 60 1.46 -4.38 16.40
C ALA A 60 1.58 -3.12 17.28
N CYS A 61 1.17 -1.96 16.76
CA CYS A 61 1.19 -0.69 17.49
C CYS A 61 0.31 -0.74 18.76
N ALA A 62 -0.95 -1.17 18.61
CA ALA A 62 -1.88 -1.25 19.73
C ALA A 62 -1.41 -2.26 20.80
N ALA A 63 -0.89 -3.43 20.37
CA ALA A 63 -0.34 -4.42 21.28
C ALA A 63 0.89 -3.86 22.05
N SER A 64 1.83 -3.22 21.36
CA SER A 64 3.02 -2.64 21.97
C SER A 64 2.68 -1.53 22.96
N LEU A 65 1.81 -0.62 22.59
CA LEU A 65 1.40 0.48 23.49
C LEU A 65 0.65 -0.05 24.71
N GLY A 66 -0.25 -1.02 24.53
CA GLY A 66 -0.96 -1.67 25.62
C GLY A 66 0.00 -2.38 26.59
N GLU A 67 1.00 -3.12 26.07
CA GLU A 67 2.03 -3.78 26.86
C GLU A 67 2.91 -2.78 27.62
N LEU A 68 3.17 -1.63 27.03
CA LEU A 68 3.88 -0.54 27.69
C LEU A 68 3.05 0.16 28.80
N GLY A 69 1.74 -0.09 28.87
CA GLY A 69 0.84 0.45 29.89
C GLY A 69 0.07 1.71 29.50
N TYR A 70 0.01 2.05 28.22
CA TYR A 70 -0.90 3.08 27.71
C TYR A 70 -2.32 2.54 27.61
N HIS A 71 -3.32 3.43 27.73
CA HIS A 71 -4.69 3.11 27.37
C HIS A 71 -4.87 3.29 25.85
N VAL A 72 -5.37 2.25 25.18
CA VAL A 72 -5.53 2.25 23.71
C VAL A 72 -6.98 2.02 23.34
N GLU A 73 -7.54 2.91 22.53
CA GLU A 73 -8.82 2.74 21.83
C GLU A 73 -8.52 2.28 20.40
N SER A 74 -8.75 1.01 20.11
CA SER A 74 -8.43 0.39 18.82
C SER A 74 -9.69 0.15 18.00
N PHE A 75 -9.71 0.62 16.76
CA PHE A 75 -10.86 0.56 15.87
C PHE A 75 -10.58 -0.33 14.66
N THR A 76 -11.54 -1.17 14.30
CA THR A 76 -11.48 -1.96 13.07
C THR A 76 -12.79 -1.97 12.31
N PHE A 77 -12.70 -1.80 11.00
CA PHE A 77 -13.82 -1.94 10.08
C PHE A 77 -14.41 -3.36 10.08
N HIS A 78 -13.59 -4.34 10.41
CA HIS A 78 -13.94 -5.75 10.38
C HIS A 78 -14.65 -6.21 11.67
N ASP A 79 -15.24 -7.39 11.61
CA ASP A 79 -15.85 -8.09 12.75
C ASP A 79 -14.81 -8.75 13.68
N ALA A 80 -13.55 -8.85 13.23
CA ALA A 80 -12.46 -9.43 13.99
C ALA A 80 -11.14 -8.73 13.65
N PRO A 81 -10.23 -8.53 14.64
CA PRO A 81 -8.99 -7.82 14.44
C PRO A 81 -8.01 -8.52 13.49
N ARG A 82 -8.14 -9.83 13.29
CA ARG A 82 -7.30 -10.62 12.39
C ARG A 82 -7.71 -10.55 10.91
N ARG A 83 -8.80 -9.86 10.58
CA ARG A 83 -9.25 -9.66 9.20
C ARG A 83 -8.70 -8.34 8.67
N ALA A 84 -7.67 -8.41 7.85
CA ALA A 84 -7.05 -7.26 7.22
C ALA A 84 -6.41 -7.67 5.90
N HIS A 85 -6.07 -6.70 5.04
CA HIS A 85 -5.39 -6.98 3.78
C HIS A 85 -4.05 -7.71 3.98
N SER A 86 -3.37 -7.53 5.11
CA SER A 86 -2.12 -8.22 5.47
C SER A 86 -2.20 -9.74 5.28
N VAL A 87 -3.37 -10.36 5.48
CA VAL A 87 -3.58 -11.82 5.30
C VAL A 87 -3.41 -12.28 3.85
N ALA A 88 -3.54 -11.38 2.89
CA ALA A 88 -3.42 -11.70 1.46
C ALA A 88 -1.96 -11.75 0.98
N ALA A 89 -1.00 -11.29 1.77
CA ALA A 89 0.42 -11.32 1.42
C ALA A 89 0.99 -12.74 1.55
N GLN A 90 1.49 -13.31 0.45
CA GLN A 90 1.87 -14.71 0.35
C GLN A 90 3.38 -14.93 0.37
N GLY A 91 4.12 -13.99 -0.20
CA GLY A 91 5.51 -14.18 -0.61
C GLY A 91 6.50 -14.37 0.55
N GLY A 92 6.55 -13.46 1.48
CA GLY A 92 7.52 -13.47 2.57
C GLY A 92 7.81 -12.09 3.14
N ILE A 93 8.80 -12.05 4.02
CA ILE A 93 9.30 -10.86 4.70
C ILE A 93 10.81 -10.83 4.65
N ASN A 94 11.41 -9.70 4.24
CA ASN A 94 12.85 -9.55 4.10
C ASN A 94 13.54 -9.25 5.44
N ALA A 95 14.77 -9.81 5.62
CA ALA A 95 15.68 -9.35 6.66
C ALA A 95 17.15 -9.60 6.27
N ALA A 96 18.01 -8.67 6.59
CA ALA A 96 19.44 -8.70 6.26
C ALA A 96 20.26 -9.29 7.41
N ARG A 97 20.28 -10.64 7.54
CA ARG A 97 21.05 -11.33 8.61
C ARG A 97 22.55 -11.42 8.37
N ALA A 98 23.07 -10.91 7.29
CA ALA A 98 24.49 -10.92 6.96
C ALA A 98 25.14 -12.33 7.09
N ARG A 99 24.44 -13.38 6.65
CA ARG A 99 25.01 -14.73 6.62
C ARG A 99 26.05 -14.81 5.50
N LYS A 100 27.23 -15.36 5.80
CA LYS A 100 28.29 -15.53 4.79
C LYS A 100 27.84 -16.34 3.57
N VAL A 101 26.94 -17.32 3.79
CA VAL A 101 26.39 -18.20 2.73
C VAL A 101 25.52 -17.43 1.75
N ASP A 102 24.81 -16.40 2.20
CA ASP A 102 23.85 -15.65 1.38
C ASP A 102 24.48 -14.45 0.67
N ASN A 103 25.75 -14.12 0.99
CA ASN A 103 26.46 -12.95 0.49
C ASN A 103 25.62 -11.64 0.64
N ASP A 104 24.90 -11.52 1.75
CA ASP A 104 24.02 -10.40 2.07
C ASP A 104 24.59 -9.52 3.20
N SER A 105 24.17 -8.27 3.24
CA SER A 105 24.54 -7.33 4.29
C SER A 105 23.46 -6.24 4.45
N LEU A 106 23.49 -5.52 5.56
CA LEU A 106 22.64 -4.36 5.80
C LEU A 106 22.82 -3.33 4.66
N ALA A 107 24.06 -2.98 4.31
CA ALA A 107 24.36 -2.03 3.25
C ALA A 107 23.81 -2.49 1.88
N ARG A 108 23.89 -3.78 1.58
CA ARG A 108 23.29 -4.35 0.37
C ARG A 108 21.77 -4.25 0.38
N PHE A 109 21.15 -4.53 1.52
CA PHE A 109 19.70 -4.41 1.64
C PHE A 109 19.21 -2.96 1.48
N VAL A 110 19.91 -2.00 2.09
CA VAL A 110 19.64 -0.58 1.89
C VAL A 110 19.77 -0.19 0.42
N LYS A 111 20.90 -0.57 -0.21
CA LYS A 111 21.13 -0.31 -1.64
C LYS A 111 20.03 -0.89 -2.53
N ASP A 112 19.63 -2.13 -2.29
CA ASP A 112 18.57 -2.79 -3.05
C ASP A 112 17.22 -2.09 -2.86
N THR A 113 16.92 -1.63 -1.63
CA THR A 113 15.66 -0.93 -1.32
C THR A 113 15.63 0.47 -1.96
N VAL A 114 16.70 1.26 -1.82
CA VAL A 114 16.81 2.61 -2.42
C VAL A 114 16.76 2.52 -3.95
N LYS A 115 17.57 1.63 -4.55
CA LYS A 115 17.57 1.39 -6.00
C LYS A 115 16.22 0.83 -6.48
N GLY A 116 15.63 -0.11 -5.74
CA GLY A 116 14.31 -0.68 -6.04
C GLY A 116 13.21 0.37 -6.04
N GLY A 117 13.26 1.32 -5.11
CA GLY A 117 12.37 2.48 -5.00
C GLY A 117 12.67 3.62 -5.96
N ASP A 118 13.64 3.42 -6.82
CA ASP A 118 14.08 4.37 -7.86
C ASP A 118 14.43 5.75 -7.32
N PHE A 119 15.12 5.78 -6.17
CA PHE A 119 15.62 7.01 -5.55
C PHE A 119 14.54 8.09 -5.32
N ARG A 120 13.33 7.67 -4.91
CA ARG A 120 12.20 8.55 -4.58
C ARG A 120 11.64 8.32 -3.18
N GLY A 121 12.46 7.73 -2.27
CA GLY A 121 12.20 7.57 -0.84
C GLY A 121 13.36 8.07 0.00
N ARG A 122 13.17 8.30 1.29
CA ARG A 122 14.25 8.72 2.21
C ARG A 122 15.26 7.61 2.41
N GLU A 123 16.52 7.91 2.19
CA GLU A 123 17.61 6.95 2.43
C GLU A 123 17.69 6.51 3.89
N ALA A 124 17.51 7.43 4.83
CA ALA A 124 17.53 7.14 6.27
C ALA A 124 16.39 6.18 6.70
N ASP A 125 15.21 6.27 6.08
CA ASP A 125 14.12 5.32 6.32
C ASP A 125 14.49 3.90 5.84
N CYS A 126 15.21 3.80 4.71
CA CYS A 126 15.70 2.50 4.21
C CYS A 126 16.75 1.89 5.17
N PHE A 127 17.59 2.70 5.80
CA PHE A 127 18.49 2.23 6.86
C PHE A 127 17.72 1.71 8.06
N ARG A 128 16.75 2.47 8.60
CA ARG A 128 15.89 2.02 9.70
C ARG A 128 15.20 0.69 9.38
N LEU A 129 14.64 0.57 8.16
CA LEU A 129 13.99 -0.66 7.71
C LEU A 129 14.96 -1.86 7.74
N ALA A 130 16.18 -1.68 7.23
CA ALA A 130 17.19 -2.72 7.17
C ALA A 130 17.71 -3.10 8.58
N GLU A 131 17.98 -2.11 9.43
CA GLU A 131 18.47 -2.32 10.80
C GLU A 131 17.47 -3.09 11.67
N GLU A 132 16.19 -2.71 11.60
CA GLU A 132 15.15 -3.38 12.42
C GLU A 132 14.69 -4.71 11.80
N SER A 133 15.05 -5.03 10.56
CA SER A 133 14.55 -6.21 9.86
C SER A 133 14.82 -7.53 10.59
N VAL A 134 16.02 -7.69 11.14
CA VAL A 134 16.39 -8.91 11.90
C VAL A 134 15.61 -9.01 13.21
N ARG A 135 15.45 -7.87 13.89
CA ARG A 135 14.68 -7.82 15.15
C ARG A 135 13.20 -8.14 14.90
N VAL A 136 12.65 -7.70 13.77
CA VAL A 136 11.29 -8.08 13.35
C VAL A 136 11.17 -9.59 13.20
N ILE A 137 12.09 -10.26 12.50
CA ILE A 137 12.04 -11.72 12.34
C ILE A 137 12.14 -12.44 13.70
N ASP A 138 13.05 -12.00 14.56
CA ASP A 138 13.24 -12.62 15.87
C ASP A 138 12.00 -12.42 16.75
N HIS A 139 11.42 -11.20 16.75
CA HIS A 139 10.21 -10.90 17.49
C HIS A 139 9.01 -11.70 16.97
N MET A 140 8.78 -11.73 15.65
CA MET A 140 7.67 -12.46 15.05
C MET A 140 7.78 -13.96 15.29
N ASN A 141 9.00 -14.52 15.23
CA ASN A 141 9.24 -15.92 15.59
C ASN A 141 8.96 -16.19 17.08
N ALA A 142 9.35 -15.26 17.97
CA ALA A 142 9.12 -15.39 19.41
C ALA A 142 7.62 -15.33 19.78
N ILE A 143 6.83 -14.51 19.10
CA ILE A 143 5.37 -14.44 19.34
C ILE A 143 4.56 -15.51 18.58
N GLY A 144 5.24 -16.45 17.88
CA GLY A 144 4.64 -17.66 17.36
C GLY A 144 4.41 -17.72 15.84
N ALA A 145 5.00 -16.82 15.04
CA ALA A 145 4.93 -16.95 13.59
C ALA A 145 5.72 -18.21 13.12
N PRO A 146 5.07 -19.17 12.43
CA PRO A 146 5.66 -20.46 12.09
C PRO A 146 6.50 -20.39 10.80
N PHE A 147 7.60 -19.66 10.83
CA PHE A 147 8.52 -19.57 9.70
C PHE A 147 9.03 -20.94 9.27
N ALA A 148 9.18 -21.13 7.96
CA ALA A 148 9.83 -22.33 7.40
C ALA A 148 11.24 -22.48 7.96
N ARG A 149 11.67 -23.75 8.11
CA ARG A 149 12.98 -24.11 8.68
C ARG A 149 13.73 -25.05 7.76
N GLU A 150 15.03 -24.91 7.76
CA GLU A 150 15.95 -25.88 7.19
C GLU A 150 16.01 -27.16 8.07
N TYR A 151 16.53 -28.23 7.52
CA TYR A 151 16.66 -29.49 8.25
C TYR A 151 17.38 -29.36 9.61
N GLY A 152 18.38 -28.50 9.68
CA GLY A 152 19.13 -28.18 10.91
C GLY A 152 18.39 -27.25 11.90
N GLY A 153 17.12 -26.90 11.66
CA GLY A 153 16.28 -26.10 12.56
C GLY A 153 16.42 -24.59 12.41
N THR A 154 17.36 -24.08 11.62
CA THR A 154 17.49 -22.65 11.32
C THR A 154 16.35 -22.18 10.42
N LEU A 155 15.97 -20.89 10.51
CA LEU A 155 14.95 -20.33 9.65
C LEU A 155 15.39 -20.34 8.19
N ALA A 156 14.52 -20.86 7.32
CA ALA A 156 14.76 -20.92 5.88
C ALA A 156 14.55 -19.55 5.21
N THR A 157 15.36 -19.27 4.20
CA THR A 157 15.27 -18.08 3.36
C THR A 157 15.20 -18.46 1.88
N ARG A 158 14.73 -17.54 1.06
CA ARG A 158 14.73 -17.65 -0.40
C ARG A 158 14.98 -16.30 -1.06
N SER A 159 15.37 -16.31 -2.33
CA SER A 159 15.34 -15.11 -3.17
C SER A 159 13.91 -14.74 -3.53
N PHE A 160 13.69 -13.47 -3.86
CA PHE A 160 12.38 -12.93 -4.22
C PHE A 160 12.52 -11.87 -5.30
N GLY A 161 11.46 -11.60 -6.06
CA GLY A 161 11.50 -10.71 -7.22
C GLY A 161 12.18 -9.36 -6.98
N GLY A 162 13.11 -9.00 -7.85
CA GLY A 162 13.95 -7.82 -7.75
C GLY A 162 15.18 -7.96 -6.85
N VAL A 163 15.41 -9.14 -6.23
CA VAL A 163 16.53 -9.40 -5.30
C VAL A 163 17.23 -10.70 -5.66
N GLN A 164 18.53 -10.65 -5.83
CA GLN A 164 19.37 -11.81 -6.19
C GLN A 164 20.00 -12.54 -5.00
N VAL A 165 19.59 -12.21 -3.77
CA VAL A 165 20.08 -12.85 -2.53
C VAL A 165 18.93 -13.49 -1.77
N SER A 166 19.25 -14.55 -1.00
CA SER A 166 18.29 -15.24 -0.16
C SER A 166 18.12 -14.54 1.18
N ARG A 167 17.26 -13.51 1.23
CA ARG A 167 16.94 -12.77 2.47
C ARG A 167 15.47 -12.83 2.89
N THR A 168 14.62 -13.50 2.09
CA THR A 168 13.17 -13.51 2.33
C THR A 168 12.79 -14.71 3.19
N TYR A 169 12.33 -14.46 4.40
CA TYR A 169 11.74 -15.43 5.32
C TYR A 169 10.29 -15.66 4.97
N TYR A 170 9.75 -16.86 5.15
CA TYR A 170 8.41 -17.20 4.64
C TYR A 170 7.74 -18.33 5.45
N THR A 171 6.42 -18.45 5.28
CA THR A 171 5.58 -19.52 5.83
C THR A 171 4.82 -20.27 4.72
N ARG A 172 5.48 -20.56 3.61
CA ARG A 172 4.98 -21.35 2.47
C ARG A 172 3.61 -20.88 1.94
N GLY A 173 3.55 -19.65 1.43
CA GLY A 173 2.37 -19.06 0.76
C GLY A 173 1.34 -18.42 1.70
N GLN A 174 1.58 -18.40 3.00
CA GLN A 174 0.68 -17.83 4.02
C GLN A 174 1.38 -16.81 4.92
N THR A 175 2.48 -16.20 4.48
CA THR A 175 3.33 -15.40 5.36
C THR A 175 2.56 -14.27 6.02
N GLY A 176 1.83 -13.46 5.26
CA GLY A 176 1.05 -12.36 5.81
C GLY A 176 -0.04 -12.82 6.78
N GLN A 177 -0.71 -13.93 6.47
CA GLN A 177 -1.72 -14.51 7.35
C GLN A 177 -1.13 -14.92 8.70
N GLN A 178 0.00 -15.60 8.70
CA GLN A 178 0.63 -16.08 9.93
C GLN A 178 1.20 -14.93 10.77
N LEU A 179 1.81 -13.91 10.13
CA LEU A 179 2.26 -12.71 10.84
C LEU A 179 1.07 -11.93 11.43
N GLN A 180 -0.05 -11.82 10.70
CA GLN A 180 -1.26 -11.17 11.18
C GLN A 180 -1.87 -11.93 12.36
N ILE A 181 -1.91 -13.26 12.33
CA ILE A 181 -2.39 -14.08 13.45
C ILE A 181 -1.52 -13.86 14.68
N ALA A 182 -0.19 -13.91 14.55
CA ALA A 182 0.74 -13.68 15.66
C ALA A 182 0.57 -12.29 16.29
N SER A 183 0.46 -11.25 15.47
CA SER A 183 0.23 -9.88 15.95
C SER A 183 -1.15 -9.71 16.58
N SER A 184 -2.19 -10.35 16.03
CA SER A 184 -3.53 -10.35 16.61
C SER A 184 -3.58 -11.06 17.96
N GLN A 185 -2.81 -12.15 18.14
CA GLN A 185 -2.68 -12.82 19.44
C GLN A 185 -2.02 -11.92 20.49
N ALA A 186 -0.98 -11.14 20.10
CA ALA A 186 -0.38 -10.15 20.98
C ALA A 186 -1.40 -9.06 21.36
N LEU A 187 -2.18 -8.56 20.40
CA LEU A 187 -3.27 -7.61 20.65
C LEU A 187 -4.34 -8.20 21.61
N GLN A 188 -4.77 -9.44 21.40
CA GLN A 188 -5.77 -10.09 22.25
C GLN A 188 -5.31 -10.23 23.70
N ARG A 189 -4.00 -10.43 23.95
CA ARG A 189 -3.46 -10.41 25.32
C ARG A 189 -3.68 -9.06 25.99
N GLN A 190 -3.52 -7.96 25.26
CA GLN A 190 -3.69 -6.61 25.80
C GLN A 190 -5.18 -6.24 25.98
N ILE A 191 -6.05 -6.75 25.11
CA ILE A 191 -7.52 -6.66 25.31
C ILE A 191 -7.93 -7.41 26.57
N ALA A 192 -7.43 -8.61 26.78
CA ALA A 192 -7.71 -9.40 27.99
C ALA A 192 -7.13 -8.75 29.26
N ALA A 193 -6.00 -8.03 29.15
CA ALA A 193 -5.40 -7.27 30.25
C ALA A 193 -6.13 -5.94 30.53
N GLY A 194 -7.06 -5.51 29.66
CA GLY A 194 -7.81 -4.26 29.82
C GLY A 194 -7.03 -2.99 29.48
N THR A 195 -5.87 -3.11 28.84
CA THR A 195 -5.09 -1.94 28.35
C THR A 195 -5.54 -1.48 26.97
N VAL A 196 -6.20 -2.35 26.21
CA VAL A 196 -6.76 -2.07 24.87
C VAL A 196 -8.25 -2.34 24.86
N ASN A 197 -9.03 -1.32 24.46
CA ASN A 197 -10.44 -1.46 24.10
C ASN A 197 -10.55 -1.63 22.58
N LEU A 198 -11.23 -2.69 22.12
CA LEU A 198 -11.40 -2.97 20.70
C LEU A 198 -12.84 -2.68 20.25
N HIS A 199 -12.95 -1.79 19.26
CA HIS A 199 -14.20 -1.44 18.58
C HIS A 199 -14.22 -2.10 17.20
N THR A 200 -14.99 -3.19 17.07
CA THR A 200 -15.16 -3.90 15.79
C THR A 200 -16.32 -3.32 14.99
N ARG A 201 -16.33 -3.56 13.67
CA ARG A 201 -17.35 -3.05 12.75
C ARG A 201 -17.59 -1.55 12.89
N THR A 202 -16.49 -0.82 13.09
CA THR A 202 -16.51 0.62 13.31
C THR A 202 -15.64 1.30 12.26
N GLU A 203 -16.23 2.23 11.52
CA GLU A 203 -15.59 3.00 10.46
C GLU A 203 -15.21 4.39 10.96
N MET A 204 -13.97 4.81 10.76
CA MET A 204 -13.58 6.21 10.96
C MET A 204 -14.09 7.05 9.80
N LEU A 205 -14.86 8.10 10.11
CA LEU A 205 -15.46 9.01 9.13
C LEU A 205 -14.79 10.37 9.08
N ASP A 206 -14.10 10.80 10.15
CA ASP A 206 -13.37 12.07 10.16
C ASP A 206 -12.37 12.14 11.32
N LEU A 207 -11.43 13.11 11.23
CA LEU A 207 -10.44 13.45 12.25
C LEU A 207 -10.87 14.68 13.03
N ILE A 208 -10.77 14.65 14.34
CA ILE A 208 -11.00 15.81 15.20
C ILE A 208 -9.66 16.53 15.40
N VAL A 209 -9.59 17.76 14.92
CA VAL A 209 -8.42 18.64 15.07
C VAL A 209 -8.83 19.83 15.92
N SER A 210 -8.10 20.06 17.00
CA SER A 210 -8.25 21.21 17.89
C SER A 210 -6.87 21.81 18.19
N ASP A 211 -6.76 23.12 18.15
CA ASP A 211 -5.48 23.84 18.33
C ASP A 211 -4.36 23.32 17.42
N GLY A 212 -4.69 22.97 16.17
CA GLY A 212 -3.75 22.44 15.19
C GLY A 212 -3.23 21.05 15.50
N ARG A 213 -3.81 20.29 16.42
CA ARG A 213 -3.41 18.92 16.80
C ARG A 213 -4.55 17.93 16.63
N ALA A 214 -4.22 16.71 16.24
CA ALA A 214 -5.16 15.60 16.23
C ALA A 214 -5.47 15.14 17.66
N GLN A 215 -6.73 15.21 18.06
CA GLN A 215 -7.17 14.91 19.41
C GLN A 215 -8.38 13.97 19.48
N GLY A 216 -8.77 13.37 18.36
CA GLY A 216 -9.88 12.41 18.33
C GLY A 216 -10.30 12.04 16.92
N ILE A 217 -11.31 11.20 16.85
CA ILE A 217 -11.95 10.75 15.61
C ILE A 217 -13.47 10.72 15.76
N VAL A 218 -14.15 10.87 14.63
CA VAL A 218 -15.58 10.59 14.50
C VAL A 218 -15.74 9.25 13.79
N THR A 219 -16.58 8.38 14.34
CA THR A 219 -16.78 7.04 13.84
C THR A 219 -18.26 6.73 13.61
N ARG A 220 -18.52 5.73 12.78
CA ARG A 220 -19.85 5.11 12.62
C ARG A 220 -19.77 3.63 12.99
N ASP A 221 -20.65 3.19 13.86
CA ASP A 221 -20.93 1.77 14.05
C ASP A 221 -21.66 1.24 12.80
N LEU A 222 -21.08 0.25 12.14
CA LEU A 222 -21.60 -0.28 10.88
C LEU A 222 -22.83 -1.18 11.06
N VAL A 223 -23.14 -1.59 12.29
CA VAL A 223 -24.31 -2.42 12.59
C VAL A 223 -25.52 -1.55 12.92
N THR A 224 -25.34 -0.57 13.78
CA THR A 224 -26.42 0.30 14.27
C THR A 224 -26.58 1.58 13.44
N GLY A 225 -25.52 2.01 12.74
CA GLY A 225 -25.46 3.29 12.06
C GLY A 225 -25.15 4.47 12.98
N GLU A 226 -24.96 4.24 14.28
CA GLU A 226 -24.68 5.29 15.25
C GLU A 226 -23.35 6.02 14.92
N ILE A 227 -23.42 7.35 14.92
CA ILE A 227 -22.26 8.23 14.72
C ILE A 227 -21.87 8.82 16.07
N GLY A 228 -20.64 8.53 16.50
CA GLY A 228 -20.07 8.98 17.76
C GLY A 228 -18.66 9.54 17.60
N ALA A 229 -18.14 10.11 18.67
CA ALA A 229 -16.77 10.62 18.74
C ALA A 229 -15.98 9.94 19.86
N THR A 230 -14.69 9.72 19.60
CA THR A 230 -13.72 9.28 20.62
C THR A 230 -12.56 10.25 20.64
N THR A 231 -12.19 10.72 21.83
CA THR A 231 -11.09 11.67 22.03
C THR A 231 -9.89 11.00 22.68
N GLY A 232 -8.70 11.51 22.41
CA GLY A 232 -7.43 10.97 22.92
C GLY A 232 -6.28 11.96 22.76
N HIS A 233 -5.11 11.61 23.25
CA HIS A 233 -3.92 12.46 23.21
C HIS A 233 -3.15 12.34 21.90
N ALA A 234 -3.31 11.21 21.19
CA ALA A 234 -2.73 10.96 19.88
C ALA A 234 -3.62 10.01 19.07
N VAL A 235 -3.55 10.12 17.76
CA VAL A 235 -4.25 9.28 16.80
C VAL A 235 -3.23 8.61 15.88
N VAL A 236 -3.39 7.30 15.65
CA VAL A 236 -2.58 6.52 14.72
C VAL A 236 -3.47 6.00 13.60
N LEU A 237 -3.14 6.30 12.36
CA LEU A 237 -3.80 5.71 11.19
C LEU A 237 -2.95 4.55 10.64
N ALA A 238 -3.48 3.35 10.77
CA ALA A 238 -2.94 2.12 10.18
C ALA A 238 -4.01 1.47 9.29
N SER A 239 -4.73 2.30 8.54
CA SER A 239 -5.91 1.96 7.75
C SER A 239 -5.61 1.19 6.46
N GLY A 240 -4.33 1.00 6.12
CA GLY A 240 -3.89 0.36 4.88
C GLY A 240 -3.94 1.31 3.67
N GLY A 241 -3.68 0.75 2.49
CA GLY A 241 -3.59 1.50 1.24
C GLY A 241 -4.94 1.78 0.59
N TYR A 242 -4.94 2.66 -0.41
CA TYR A 242 -6.12 3.12 -1.14
C TYR A 242 -6.27 2.52 -2.56
N GLY A 243 -5.51 1.48 -2.90
CA GLY A 243 -5.54 0.90 -4.26
C GLY A 243 -6.87 0.32 -4.72
N THR A 244 -7.85 0.15 -3.81
CA THR A 244 -9.24 -0.19 -4.17
C THR A 244 -9.96 0.92 -4.94
N VAL A 245 -9.41 2.13 -5.02
CA VAL A 245 -9.90 3.21 -5.90
C VAL A 245 -9.98 2.76 -7.36
N PHE A 246 -9.11 1.84 -7.79
CA PHE A 246 -9.12 1.24 -9.13
C PHE A 246 -10.29 0.26 -9.36
N HIS A 247 -11.17 0.04 -8.41
CA HIS A 247 -12.22 -0.97 -8.43
C HIS A 247 -11.69 -2.40 -8.60
N LYS A 248 -10.96 -2.68 -9.68
CA LYS A 248 -10.29 -3.97 -9.97
C LYS A 248 -8.90 -3.94 -9.35
N SER A 249 -8.74 -4.54 -8.17
CA SER A 249 -7.46 -4.56 -7.46
C SER A 249 -7.27 -5.86 -6.67
N THR A 250 -6.05 -6.12 -6.25
CA THR A 250 -5.73 -7.28 -5.40
C THR A 250 -5.96 -6.99 -3.92
N LEU A 251 -6.24 -5.74 -3.54
CA LEU A 251 -6.47 -5.35 -2.16
C LEU A 251 -7.80 -5.91 -1.61
N ALA A 252 -7.86 -6.09 -0.31
CA ALA A 252 -9.11 -6.42 0.36
C ALA A 252 -10.14 -5.30 0.15
N LYS A 253 -11.40 -5.64 -0.13
CA LYS A 253 -12.46 -4.66 -0.45
C LYS A 253 -12.71 -3.63 0.66
N ASN A 254 -12.37 -3.97 1.89
CA ASN A 254 -12.51 -3.08 3.04
C ASN A 254 -11.29 -2.16 3.24
N SER A 255 -10.21 -2.32 2.47
CA SER A 255 -9.14 -1.33 2.40
C SER A 255 -9.67 -0.14 1.61
N ASN A 256 -10.02 0.92 2.32
CA ASN A 256 -10.57 2.13 1.72
C ASN A 256 -9.73 3.35 2.10
N ALA A 257 -9.90 4.45 1.38
CA ALA A 257 -9.14 5.67 1.60
C ALA A 257 -9.75 6.57 2.68
N THR A 258 -10.98 6.32 3.17
CA THR A 258 -11.75 7.30 3.92
C THR A 258 -10.99 7.87 5.12
N ALA A 259 -10.40 7.05 5.98
CA ALA A 259 -9.66 7.56 7.13
C ALA A 259 -8.49 8.47 6.74
N ALA A 260 -7.65 8.04 5.78
CA ALA A 260 -6.52 8.84 5.30
C ALA A 260 -6.98 10.08 4.53
N TRP A 261 -8.00 9.95 3.67
CA TRP A 261 -8.52 11.06 2.89
C TRP A 261 -9.16 12.14 3.78
N ARG A 262 -9.94 11.74 4.79
CA ARG A 262 -10.53 12.70 5.74
C ARG A 262 -9.46 13.39 6.59
N ALA A 263 -8.42 12.68 7.01
CA ALA A 263 -7.26 13.31 7.64
C ALA A 263 -6.58 14.32 6.70
N HIS A 264 -6.44 13.97 5.40
CA HIS A 264 -5.94 14.88 4.37
C HIS A 264 -6.83 16.14 4.24
N ARG A 265 -8.14 15.97 4.19
CA ARG A 265 -9.10 17.09 4.14
C ARG A 265 -9.10 17.95 5.42
N ARG A 266 -8.53 17.46 6.53
CA ARG A 266 -8.29 18.21 7.79
C ARG A 266 -6.90 18.84 7.86
N GLY A 267 -6.08 18.71 6.80
CA GLY A 267 -4.78 19.36 6.66
C GLY A 267 -3.55 18.44 6.74
N ALA A 268 -3.73 17.12 6.85
CA ALA A 268 -2.63 16.20 6.69
C ALA A 268 -2.17 16.15 5.22
N LEU A 269 -0.88 16.30 4.97
CA LEU A 269 -0.35 16.25 3.61
C LEU A 269 -0.40 14.81 3.06
N MET A 270 -0.70 14.68 1.75
CA MET A 270 -0.66 13.41 1.02
C MET A 270 0.59 13.35 0.14
N ALA A 271 1.43 12.35 0.34
CA ALA A 271 2.68 12.20 -0.40
C ALA A 271 2.51 11.29 -1.62
N SER A 272 2.92 11.77 -2.78
CA SER A 272 3.02 11.03 -4.05
C SER A 272 1.84 10.06 -4.28
N PRO A 273 0.58 10.53 -4.26
CA PRO A 273 -0.59 9.65 -4.30
C PRO A 273 -0.72 8.84 -5.60
N SER A 274 -0.03 9.23 -6.66
CA SER A 274 0.02 8.50 -7.93
C SER A 274 0.99 7.32 -7.96
N PHE A 275 1.79 7.12 -6.89
CA PHE A 275 2.74 6.01 -6.82
C PHE A 275 2.03 4.72 -6.42
N ILE A 276 1.52 4.02 -7.43
CA ILE A 276 0.79 2.75 -7.30
C ILE A 276 1.60 1.64 -7.95
N GLN A 277 1.87 0.57 -7.20
CA GLN A 277 2.52 -0.63 -7.73
C GLN A 277 1.47 -1.57 -8.33
N PHE A 278 1.70 -1.96 -9.58
CA PHE A 278 0.98 -3.05 -10.23
C PHE A 278 1.75 -4.34 -10.05
N HIS A 279 1.07 -5.40 -9.61
CA HIS A 279 1.69 -6.70 -9.43
C HIS A 279 1.59 -7.52 -10.70
N PRO A 280 2.71 -8.06 -11.23
CA PRO A 280 2.72 -8.71 -12.52
C PRO A 280 2.01 -10.08 -12.56
N THR A 281 1.76 -10.70 -11.41
CA THR A 281 1.16 -12.04 -11.30
C THR A 281 -0.23 -12.03 -10.67
N ALA A 282 -1.02 -10.98 -10.86
CA ALA A 282 -2.45 -11.02 -10.54
C ALA A 282 -3.19 -11.87 -11.56
N LEU A 283 -4.31 -12.49 -11.16
CA LEU A 283 -5.17 -13.18 -12.13
C LEU A 283 -5.90 -12.16 -13.01
N PRO A 284 -6.09 -12.44 -14.31
CA PRO A 284 -6.81 -11.56 -15.18
C PRO A 284 -8.27 -11.41 -14.75
N VAL A 285 -8.86 -10.29 -15.08
CA VAL A 285 -10.29 -10.06 -14.93
C VAL A 285 -11.04 -10.83 -16.01
N ASN A 286 -12.03 -11.63 -15.62
CA ASN A 286 -12.80 -12.48 -16.52
C ASN A 286 -14.16 -11.86 -16.90
N SER A 287 -14.63 -10.84 -16.17
CA SER A 287 -15.88 -10.13 -16.47
C SER A 287 -15.82 -8.68 -15.97
N GLU A 288 -16.68 -7.84 -16.55
CA GLU A 288 -16.83 -6.44 -16.10
C GLU A 288 -17.33 -6.31 -14.64
N TRP A 289 -18.03 -7.30 -14.14
CA TRP A 289 -18.59 -7.34 -12.79
C TRP A 289 -17.59 -7.74 -11.72
N GLN A 290 -16.45 -8.30 -12.12
CA GLN A 290 -15.41 -8.70 -11.17
C GLN A 290 -14.71 -7.48 -10.60
N SER A 291 -14.84 -7.27 -9.31
CA SER A 291 -14.30 -6.11 -8.60
C SER A 291 -12.99 -6.38 -7.87
N LYS A 292 -12.59 -7.65 -7.71
CA LYS A 292 -11.35 -8.06 -7.05
C LYS A 292 -10.62 -9.07 -7.89
N THR A 293 -9.30 -8.86 -8.06
CA THR A 293 -8.41 -9.86 -8.65
C THR A 293 -7.71 -10.65 -7.55
N ILE A 294 -7.43 -11.92 -7.83
CA ILE A 294 -6.66 -12.76 -6.92
C ILE A 294 -5.18 -12.53 -7.20
N LEU A 295 -4.40 -12.34 -6.14
CA LEU A 295 -2.95 -12.28 -6.23
C LEU A 295 -2.37 -13.68 -6.20
N MET A 296 -1.56 -14.01 -7.21
CA MET A 296 -0.69 -15.18 -7.17
C MET A 296 0.69 -14.77 -6.66
N SER A 297 1.29 -15.63 -5.83
CA SER A 297 2.60 -15.35 -5.25
C SER A 297 3.66 -15.15 -6.33
N GLU A 298 4.44 -14.08 -6.19
CA GLU A 298 5.57 -13.79 -7.06
C GLU A 298 6.63 -14.90 -7.08
N SER A 299 6.69 -15.75 -6.03
CA SER A 299 7.58 -16.89 -5.98
C SER A 299 7.37 -17.90 -7.12
N LEU A 300 6.20 -17.91 -7.75
CA LEU A 300 5.96 -18.72 -8.95
C LEU A 300 6.92 -18.39 -10.10
N ARG A 301 7.42 -17.16 -10.16
CA ARG A 301 8.38 -16.72 -11.19
C ARG A 301 9.80 -17.29 -10.99
N ASN A 302 10.09 -17.93 -9.83
CA ASN A 302 11.39 -18.56 -9.58
C ASN A 302 11.60 -19.79 -10.48
N ASP A 303 10.56 -20.53 -10.77
CA ASP A 303 10.62 -21.74 -11.59
C ASP A 303 9.72 -21.65 -12.84
N GLY A 304 8.68 -20.84 -12.83
CA GLY A 304 7.81 -20.60 -13.98
C GLY A 304 8.38 -19.59 -14.96
N ARG A 305 8.17 -19.82 -16.26
CA ARG A 305 8.60 -18.94 -17.37
C ARG A 305 7.42 -18.14 -17.92
N ILE A 306 7.63 -16.85 -18.17
CA ILE A 306 6.60 -15.95 -18.69
C ILE A 306 6.78 -15.77 -20.21
N TRP A 307 5.69 -15.97 -20.97
CA TRP A 307 5.72 -15.85 -22.42
C TRP A 307 4.37 -15.42 -23.01
N VAL A 308 4.40 -15.00 -24.25
CA VAL A 308 3.24 -14.75 -25.11
C VAL A 308 3.48 -15.42 -26.48
N PRO A 309 2.42 -15.67 -27.30
CA PRO A 309 2.62 -16.07 -28.69
C PRO A 309 3.43 -15.01 -29.45
N ALA A 310 4.39 -15.42 -30.27
CA ALA A 310 5.21 -14.49 -31.06
C ALA A 310 4.39 -13.77 -32.14
N LYS A 311 3.24 -14.32 -32.54
CA LYS A 311 2.33 -13.71 -33.49
C LYS A 311 1.17 -13.01 -32.78
N PRO A 312 0.91 -11.72 -33.05
CA PRO A 312 -0.26 -11.04 -32.51
C PRO A 312 -1.57 -11.72 -32.90
N GLY A 313 -2.55 -11.78 -32.01
CA GLY A 313 -3.86 -12.35 -32.26
C GLY A 313 -3.89 -13.88 -32.39
N ASP A 314 -2.85 -14.58 -31.99
CA ASP A 314 -2.83 -16.05 -32.00
C ASP A 314 -3.83 -16.60 -30.96
N ASP A 315 -4.80 -17.38 -31.44
CA ASP A 315 -5.90 -17.95 -30.67
C ASP A 315 -5.74 -19.46 -30.40
N ARG A 316 -4.60 -20.04 -30.79
CA ARG A 316 -4.33 -21.46 -30.53
C ARG A 316 -4.24 -21.72 -29.01
N GLU A 317 -4.61 -22.95 -28.65
CA GLU A 317 -4.36 -23.40 -27.27
C GLU A 317 -2.86 -23.38 -26.96
N PRO A 318 -2.44 -23.04 -25.73
CA PRO A 318 -1.03 -22.89 -25.40
C PRO A 318 -0.20 -24.16 -25.61
N GLY A 319 -0.85 -25.35 -25.61
CA GLY A 319 -0.23 -26.63 -25.94
C GLY A 319 0.14 -26.78 -27.41
N ASP A 320 -0.60 -26.13 -28.30
CA ASP A 320 -0.44 -26.22 -29.74
C ASP A 320 0.54 -25.19 -30.32
N ILE A 321 1.05 -24.27 -29.46
CA ILE A 321 2.04 -23.28 -29.87
C ILE A 321 3.44 -23.86 -29.62
N PRO A 322 4.23 -24.12 -30.66
CA PRO A 322 5.56 -24.69 -30.52
C PRO A 322 6.54 -23.69 -29.87
N GLU A 323 7.61 -24.19 -29.29
CA GLU A 323 8.59 -23.42 -28.52
C GLU A 323 9.18 -22.22 -29.30
N ASN A 324 9.48 -22.43 -30.58
CA ASN A 324 10.04 -21.39 -31.46
C ASN A 324 9.00 -20.31 -31.89
N GLU A 325 7.74 -20.46 -31.54
CA GLU A 325 6.67 -19.49 -31.78
C GLU A 325 6.22 -18.81 -30.45
N ARG A 326 7.00 -18.98 -29.36
CA ARG A 326 6.78 -18.33 -28.07
C ARG A 326 7.80 -17.21 -27.87
N ASP A 327 7.35 -16.04 -27.47
CA ASP A 327 8.21 -14.94 -27.03
C ASP A 327 8.33 -14.90 -25.51
N TYR A 328 9.48 -15.31 -24.99
CA TYR A 328 9.88 -15.16 -23.60
C TYR A 328 10.42 -13.76 -23.37
N TYR A 329 9.56 -12.76 -23.52
CA TYR A 329 9.90 -11.35 -23.64
C TYR A 329 10.70 -10.79 -22.45
N LEU A 330 10.49 -11.28 -21.21
CA LEU A 330 11.29 -10.85 -20.05
C LEU A 330 12.72 -11.40 -20.13
N GLU A 331 12.90 -12.65 -20.51
CA GLU A 331 14.23 -13.26 -20.68
C GLU A 331 15.01 -12.59 -21.82
N ARG A 332 14.30 -12.21 -22.90
CA ARG A 332 14.87 -11.52 -24.05
C ARG A 332 15.25 -10.07 -23.74
N LYS A 333 14.38 -9.31 -23.07
CA LYS A 333 14.60 -7.89 -22.76
C LYS A 333 15.55 -7.67 -21.58
N TYR A 334 15.51 -8.55 -20.59
CA TYR A 334 16.22 -8.40 -19.30
C TYR A 334 17.00 -9.65 -18.94
N PRO A 335 18.01 -10.03 -19.72
CA PRO A 335 18.71 -11.32 -19.57
C PRO A 335 19.38 -11.51 -18.20
N ALA A 336 19.77 -10.42 -17.51
CA ALA A 336 20.37 -10.50 -16.16
C ALA A 336 19.37 -10.93 -15.07
N PHE A 337 18.10 -10.64 -15.21
CA PHE A 337 17.05 -10.92 -14.23
C PHE A 337 15.97 -11.87 -14.76
N GLY A 338 15.70 -11.86 -16.05
CA GLY A 338 14.68 -12.68 -16.71
C GLY A 338 13.32 -12.52 -16.03
N ASN A 339 12.71 -13.66 -15.71
CA ASN A 339 11.41 -13.71 -15.03
C ASN A 339 11.40 -13.10 -13.62
N LEU A 340 12.56 -12.83 -13.01
CA LEU A 340 12.71 -12.20 -11.70
C LEU A 340 12.92 -10.68 -11.76
N SER A 341 12.72 -10.06 -12.92
CA SER A 341 12.73 -8.59 -13.06
C SER A 341 11.81 -7.91 -12.05
N PRO A 342 12.14 -6.68 -11.57
CA PRO A 342 11.31 -5.93 -10.63
C PRO A 342 9.86 -5.80 -11.10
N ARG A 343 8.95 -5.56 -10.17
CA ARG A 343 7.50 -5.56 -10.43
C ARG A 343 7.07 -4.51 -11.44
N ASP A 344 7.61 -3.29 -11.32
CA ASP A 344 7.34 -2.19 -12.26
C ASP A 344 7.76 -2.54 -13.68
N VAL A 345 8.95 -3.10 -13.83
CA VAL A 345 9.50 -3.56 -15.11
C VAL A 345 8.66 -4.69 -15.69
N SER A 346 8.39 -5.73 -14.90
CA SER A 346 7.60 -6.90 -15.35
C SER A 346 6.16 -6.54 -15.70
N SER A 347 5.53 -5.64 -14.92
CA SER A 347 4.15 -5.20 -15.17
C SER A 347 4.06 -4.34 -16.44
N ARG A 348 5.05 -3.44 -16.65
CA ARG A 348 5.13 -2.62 -17.86
C ARG A 348 5.35 -3.49 -19.10
N ALA A 349 6.29 -4.44 -19.04
CA ALA A 349 6.56 -5.34 -20.14
C ALA A 349 5.34 -6.24 -20.48
N ALA A 350 4.62 -6.75 -19.48
CA ALA A 350 3.39 -7.50 -19.71
C ALA A 350 2.29 -6.62 -20.33
N ARG A 351 2.14 -5.37 -19.89
CA ARG A 351 1.17 -4.42 -20.45
C ARG A 351 1.49 -4.11 -21.92
N GLU A 352 2.76 -3.90 -22.23
CA GLU A 352 3.23 -3.69 -23.61
C GLU A 352 2.84 -4.86 -24.53
N GLN A 353 3.01 -6.11 -24.07
CA GLN A 353 2.60 -7.28 -24.83
C GLN A 353 1.09 -7.34 -25.06
N ILE A 354 0.31 -7.03 -24.02
CA ILE A 354 -1.15 -6.99 -24.12
C ILE A 354 -1.61 -5.91 -25.12
N ASP A 355 -1.07 -4.70 -25.01
CA ASP A 355 -1.44 -3.56 -25.86
C ASP A 355 -1.01 -3.73 -27.32
N SER A 356 0.09 -4.46 -27.57
CA SER A 356 0.56 -4.79 -28.93
C SER A 356 -0.16 -5.99 -29.57
N GLY A 357 -1.22 -6.51 -28.91
CA GLY A 357 -2.06 -7.57 -29.47
C GLY A 357 -1.57 -9.00 -29.22
N HIS A 358 -0.52 -9.18 -28.39
CA HIS A 358 -0.03 -10.52 -28.01
C HIS A 358 -0.73 -11.07 -26.76
N GLY A 359 -1.72 -10.34 -26.24
CA GLY A 359 -2.49 -10.77 -25.07
C GLY A 359 -3.20 -12.10 -25.30
N VAL A 360 -3.27 -12.92 -24.25
CA VAL A 360 -3.87 -14.26 -24.27
C VAL A 360 -5.13 -14.34 -23.41
N GLY A 361 -5.84 -15.44 -23.51
CA GLY A 361 -7.10 -15.70 -22.82
C GLY A 361 -8.32 -15.06 -23.50
N PRO A 362 -9.55 -15.31 -22.99
CA PRO A 362 -10.79 -14.89 -23.63
C PRO A 362 -10.92 -13.38 -23.87
N LEU A 363 -10.38 -12.56 -22.98
CA LEU A 363 -10.41 -11.09 -23.09
C LEU A 363 -9.10 -10.49 -23.60
N LYS A 364 -8.14 -11.30 -24.03
CA LYS A 364 -6.81 -10.88 -24.52
C LYS A 364 -6.07 -9.93 -23.56
N ASN A 365 -6.29 -10.07 -22.27
CA ASN A 365 -5.83 -9.16 -21.21
C ASN A 365 -4.78 -9.78 -20.28
N SER A 366 -4.11 -10.86 -20.72
CA SER A 366 -3.16 -11.62 -19.88
C SER A 366 -1.97 -12.13 -20.68
N VAL A 367 -0.99 -12.65 -19.97
CA VAL A 367 0.19 -13.37 -20.49
C VAL A 367 0.28 -14.74 -19.81
N TYR A 368 1.05 -15.67 -20.37
CA TYR A 368 1.24 -17.00 -19.78
C TYR A 368 2.37 -17.04 -18.76
N LEU A 369 2.16 -17.78 -17.66
CA LEU A 369 3.18 -18.22 -16.71
C LEU A 369 3.19 -19.76 -16.71
N ASP A 370 4.26 -20.36 -17.24
CA ASP A 370 4.33 -21.75 -17.66
C ASP A 370 5.31 -22.55 -16.80
N PHE A 371 4.86 -23.67 -16.29
CA PHE A 371 5.65 -24.59 -15.46
C PHE A 371 6.11 -25.86 -16.18
N ARG A 372 5.84 -26.02 -17.48
CA ARG A 372 6.20 -27.25 -18.22
C ARG A 372 7.68 -27.56 -18.15
N ASP A 373 8.56 -26.57 -18.34
CA ASP A 373 10.01 -26.73 -18.23
C ASP A 373 10.44 -27.12 -16.81
N ALA A 374 9.88 -26.46 -15.80
CA ALA A 374 10.17 -26.76 -14.41
C ALA A 374 9.70 -28.16 -14.00
N LEU A 375 8.52 -28.59 -14.48
CA LEU A 375 8.01 -29.94 -14.27
C LEU A 375 8.91 -31.01 -14.91
N ALA A 376 9.40 -30.76 -16.13
CA ALA A 376 10.32 -31.65 -16.82
C ALA A 376 11.68 -31.75 -16.11
N ARG A 377 12.21 -30.62 -15.64
CA ARG A 377 13.53 -30.51 -15.01
C ARG A 377 13.56 -30.99 -13.55
N LEU A 378 12.56 -30.63 -12.76
CA LEU A 378 12.54 -30.83 -11.30
C LEU A 378 11.62 -31.99 -10.86
N GLY A 379 10.72 -32.39 -11.72
CA GLY A 379 9.69 -33.39 -11.43
C GLY A 379 8.48 -32.82 -10.66
N ARG A 380 7.33 -33.47 -10.84
CA ARG A 380 6.05 -33.07 -10.25
C ARG A 380 6.10 -32.94 -8.73
N LYS A 381 6.76 -33.90 -8.05
CA LYS A 381 6.85 -33.92 -6.58
C LYS A 381 7.51 -32.64 -6.03
N THR A 382 8.64 -32.22 -6.63
CA THR A 382 9.35 -31.01 -6.20
C THR A 382 8.50 -29.76 -6.42
N ILE A 383 7.82 -29.67 -7.55
CA ILE A 383 6.92 -28.52 -7.85
C ILE A 383 5.73 -28.52 -6.90
N GLU A 384 5.16 -29.67 -6.56
CA GLU A 384 4.07 -29.78 -5.59
C GLU A 384 4.52 -29.37 -4.17
N GLU A 385 5.70 -29.77 -3.73
CA GLU A 385 6.28 -29.36 -2.46
C GLU A 385 6.52 -27.85 -2.37
N ARG A 386 6.89 -27.20 -3.49
CA ARG A 386 7.15 -25.75 -3.56
C ARG A 386 5.89 -24.91 -3.73
N TYR A 387 4.95 -25.33 -4.58
CA TYR A 387 3.87 -24.50 -5.11
C TYR A 387 2.49 -25.16 -5.07
N GLY A 388 2.36 -26.39 -4.54
CA GLY A 388 1.11 -27.15 -4.62
C GLY A 388 -0.11 -26.42 -4.07
N ASN A 389 0.03 -25.68 -2.97
CA ASN A 389 -1.01 -24.84 -2.40
C ASN A 389 -1.41 -23.66 -3.33
N LEU A 390 -0.42 -23.07 -4.02
CA LEU A 390 -0.67 -21.99 -4.98
C LEU A 390 -1.35 -22.53 -6.24
N PHE A 391 -0.96 -23.71 -6.70
CA PHE A 391 -1.60 -24.39 -7.83
C PHE A 391 -3.06 -24.75 -7.51
N SER A 392 -3.32 -25.25 -6.29
CA SER A 392 -4.70 -25.50 -5.83
C SER A 392 -5.51 -24.22 -5.82
N MET A 393 -4.97 -23.13 -5.29
CA MET A 393 -5.64 -21.83 -5.27
C MET A 393 -5.96 -21.31 -6.68
N TYR A 394 -5.04 -21.48 -7.64
CA TYR A 394 -5.26 -21.11 -9.03
C TYR A 394 -6.38 -21.95 -9.66
N ARG A 395 -6.32 -23.27 -9.48
CA ARG A 395 -7.34 -24.20 -9.98
C ARG A 395 -8.72 -23.91 -9.40
N ASP A 396 -8.80 -23.64 -8.10
CA ASP A 396 -10.07 -23.30 -7.45
C ASP A 396 -10.67 -21.98 -7.98
N ALA A 397 -9.81 -21.04 -8.38
CA ALA A 397 -10.23 -19.75 -8.93
C ALA A 397 -10.58 -19.79 -10.43
N THR A 398 -9.93 -20.66 -11.20
CA THR A 398 -9.99 -20.63 -12.68
C THR A 398 -10.53 -21.91 -13.32
N SER A 399 -10.58 -23.01 -12.55
CA SER A 399 -10.84 -24.39 -13.04
C SER A 399 -9.77 -24.92 -14.02
N GLU A 400 -8.60 -24.27 -14.10
CA GLU A 400 -7.46 -24.69 -14.92
C GLU A 400 -6.39 -25.33 -14.03
N ASP A 401 -5.75 -26.43 -14.49
CA ASP A 401 -4.71 -27.12 -13.74
C ASP A 401 -3.30 -26.70 -14.20
N PRO A 402 -2.52 -25.96 -13.38
CA PRO A 402 -1.18 -25.51 -13.75
C PRO A 402 -0.15 -26.61 -14.01
N TYR A 403 -0.46 -27.85 -13.63
CA TYR A 403 0.36 -29.00 -14.01
C TYR A 403 0.23 -29.41 -15.48
N THR A 404 -0.81 -28.93 -16.18
CA THR A 404 -1.12 -29.32 -17.55
C THR A 404 -1.18 -28.16 -18.53
N VAL A 405 -1.64 -26.99 -18.06
CA VAL A 405 -1.75 -25.76 -18.86
C VAL A 405 -1.06 -24.59 -18.19
N PRO A 406 -0.50 -23.62 -18.92
CA PRO A 406 0.07 -22.42 -18.33
C PRO A 406 -0.98 -21.61 -17.57
N MET A 407 -0.57 -21.00 -16.46
CA MET A 407 -1.39 -20.00 -15.77
C MET A 407 -1.52 -18.74 -16.62
N ARG A 408 -2.68 -18.09 -16.54
CA ARG A 408 -2.88 -16.72 -17.08
C ARG A 408 -2.68 -15.71 -15.98
N ILE A 409 -1.82 -14.72 -16.22
CA ILE A 409 -1.51 -13.65 -15.29
C ILE A 409 -1.59 -12.29 -15.99
N ALA A 410 -1.85 -11.24 -15.20
CA ALA A 410 -1.94 -9.87 -15.71
C ALA A 410 -1.46 -8.87 -14.65
N PRO A 411 -1.02 -7.66 -15.03
CA PRO A 411 -0.76 -6.59 -14.08
C PRO A 411 -2.04 -6.16 -13.36
N GLY A 412 -2.00 -6.12 -12.02
CA GLY A 412 -3.13 -5.68 -11.20
C GLY A 412 -2.69 -4.68 -10.12
N ALA A 413 -3.50 -3.63 -9.88
CA ALA A 413 -3.24 -2.67 -8.80
C ALA A 413 -3.12 -3.40 -7.46
N HIS A 414 -2.00 -3.19 -6.73
CA HIS A 414 -1.63 -4.06 -5.64
C HIS A 414 -1.16 -3.35 -4.38
N PHE A 415 -0.35 -2.31 -4.48
CA PHE A 415 0.23 -1.62 -3.33
C PHE A 415 0.37 -0.13 -3.59
N THR A 416 0.06 0.68 -2.59
CA THR A 416 0.26 2.13 -2.63
C THR A 416 1.58 2.49 -1.96
N MET A 417 2.55 3.03 -2.72
CA MET A 417 3.78 3.60 -2.15
C MET A 417 3.54 5.03 -1.67
N GLY A 418 2.60 5.74 -2.28
CA GLY A 418 2.06 6.98 -1.74
C GLY A 418 1.20 6.73 -0.49
N GLY A 419 0.92 7.79 0.24
CA GLY A 419 0.15 7.75 1.49
C GLY A 419 0.20 9.09 2.20
N LEU A 420 -0.23 9.15 3.44
CA LEU A 420 -0.04 10.36 4.23
C LEU A 420 1.46 10.64 4.38
N TRP A 421 1.84 11.88 4.08
CA TRP A 421 3.20 12.33 4.35
C TRP A 421 3.47 12.27 5.85
N ASN A 422 4.64 11.81 6.23
CA ASN A 422 5.07 11.72 7.62
C ASN A 422 6.55 12.09 7.74
N ASP A 423 6.92 12.64 8.87
CA ASP A 423 8.32 12.86 9.22
C ASP A 423 9.04 11.56 9.65
N TYR A 424 10.29 11.67 10.07
CA TYR A 424 11.09 10.51 10.48
C TYR A 424 10.54 9.78 11.71
N ASP A 425 9.67 10.43 12.50
CA ASP A 425 8.98 9.85 13.66
C ASP A 425 7.61 9.24 13.31
N GLN A 426 7.28 9.09 12.04
CA GLN A 426 5.97 8.64 11.56
C GLN A 426 4.80 9.59 11.96
N MET A 427 5.10 10.84 12.30
CA MET A 427 4.09 11.85 12.57
C MET A 427 3.79 12.64 11.28
N THR A 428 2.51 12.84 10.99
CA THR A 428 2.09 13.60 9.80
C THR A 428 2.33 15.10 9.97
N SER A 429 1.96 15.91 9.00
CA SER A 429 1.98 17.37 9.11
C SER A 429 1.04 17.92 10.20
N ILE A 430 0.09 17.11 10.69
CA ILE A 430 -0.76 17.45 11.84
C ILE A 430 -0.13 16.83 13.11
N PRO A 431 0.37 17.65 14.07
CA PRO A 431 0.89 17.15 15.32
C PRO A 431 -0.11 16.23 16.05
N GLY A 432 0.40 15.11 16.59
CA GLY A 432 -0.43 14.12 17.28
C GLY A 432 -1.14 13.12 16.34
N LEU A 433 -1.07 13.31 15.03
CA LEU A 433 -1.51 12.34 14.05
C LEU A 433 -0.30 11.55 13.53
N PHE A 434 -0.26 10.26 13.84
CA PHE A 434 0.75 9.31 13.38
C PHE A 434 0.18 8.41 12.29
N VAL A 435 1.06 7.85 11.48
CA VAL A 435 0.65 6.92 10.42
C VAL A 435 1.65 5.78 10.30
N GLY A 436 1.17 4.57 10.00
CA GLY A 436 2.04 3.40 9.82
C GLY A 436 1.50 2.38 8.83
N GLY A 437 2.38 1.52 8.34
CA GLY A 437 2.09 0.54 7.30
C GLY A 437 1.79 1.19 5.96
N GLU A 438 0.91 0.59 5.16
CA GLU A 438 0.61 1.05 3.80
C GLU A 438 -0.17 2.38 3.73
N ALA A 439 -0.68 2.88 4.86
CA ALA A 439 -1.29 4.21 4.93
C ALA A 439 -0.25 5.35 4.91
N SER A 440 1.01 5.04 5.23
CA SER A 440 2.14 5.98 5.27
C SER A 440 2.93 5.98 3.98
N TRP A 441 3.49 7.13 3.65
CA TRP A 441 4.60 7.23 2.71
C TRP A 441 5.94 6.98 3.43
N GLY A 442 6.99 6.55 2.72
CA GLY A 442 8.34 6.51 3.30
C GLY A 442 9.30 5.54 2.62
N TYR A 443 9.34 4.31 3.06
CA TYR A 443 10.39 3.33 2.76
C TYR A 443 10.54 2.94 1.28
N HIS A 444 9.49 3.09 0.48
CA HIS A 444 9.37 2.35 -0.79
C HIS A 444 9.65 3.20 -2.04
N GLY A 445 9.77 4.51 -1.90
CA GLY A 445 9.97 5.40 -3.04
C GLY A 445 8.90 5.21 -4.12
N ALA A 446 9.31 5.17 -5.37
CA ALA A 446 8.41 5.03 -6.51
C ALA A 446 8.06 3.57 -6.87
N ASN A 447 8.72 2.57 -6.26
CA ASN A 447 8.42 1.16 -6.47
C ASN A 447 8.90 0.32 -5.28
N ARG A 448 8.00 -0.49 -4.73
CA ARG A 448 8.29 -1.31 -3.56
C ARG A 448 9.03 -2.59 -3.93
N LEU A 449 10.15 -2.85 -3.28
CA LEU A 449 10.85 -4.13 -3.37
C LEU A 449 9.96 -5.26 -2.82
N GLY A 450 9.95 -6.41 -3.49
CA GLY A 450 9.21 -7.58 -3.05
C GLY A 450 9.54 -7.95 -1.59
N ALA A 451 8.54 -8.39 -0.83
CA ALA A 451 8.64 -8.78 0.59
C ALA A 451 8.99 -7.64 1.60
N ASN A 452 9.05 -6.37 1.18
CA ASN A 452 9.26 -5.23 2.10
C ASN A 452 7.97 -4.68 2.71
N SER A 453 6.77 -4.98 2.21
CA SER A 453 5.52 -4.41 2.75
C SER A 453 5.18 -4.92 4.15
N LEU A 454 5.32 -6.24 4.38
CA LEU A 454 5.13 -6.81 5.70
C LEU A 454 6.20 -6.32 6.67
N LEU A 455 7.44 -6.14 6.17
CA LEU A 455 8.54 -5.63 6.98
C LEU A 455 8.28 -4.20 7.45
N SER A 456 7.92 -3.28 6.55
CA SER A 456 7.64 -1.88 6.91
C SER A 456 6.50 -1.79 7.93
N ALA A 457 5.42 -2.55 7.73
CA ALA A 457 4.31 -2.60 8.69
C ALA A 457 4.74 -3.08 10.09
N CYS A 458 5.63 -4.09 10.16
CA CYS A 458 6.19 -4.56 11.43
C CYS A 458 7.16 -3.57 12.05
N VAL A 459 8.03 -2.93 11.26
CA VAL A 459 8.96 -1.91 11.76
C VAL A 459 8.19 -0.74 12.35
N ASP A 460 7.16 -0.25 11.66
CA ASP A 460 6.33 0.84 12.16
C ASP A 460 5.63 0.46 13.48
N GLY A 461 4.91 -0.67 13.47
CA GLY A 461 4.06 -1.06 14.59
C GLY A 461 4.83 -1.52 15.84
N TRP A 462 5.93 -2.28 15.66
CA TRP A 462 6.69 -2.85 16.79
C TRP A 462 7.88 -2.00 17.23
N PHE A 463 8.52 -1.24 16.32
CA PHE A 463 9.83 -0.65 16.59
C PHE A 463 9.93 0.86 16.37
N THR A 464 8.97 1.51 15.69
CA THR A 464 9.00 2.97 15.49
C THR A 464 7.94 3.68 16.31
N LEU A 465 6.67 3.41 16.11
CA LEU A 465 5.55 4.08 16.79
C LEU A 465 5.61 3.95 18.33
N PRO A 466 6.02 2.80 18.91
CA PRO A 466 6.15 2.66 20.36
C PRO A 466 7.22 3.55 21.01
N TYR A 467 8.10 4.16 20.23
CA TYR A 467 9.07 5.17 20.69
C TYR A 467 8.63 6.59 20.33
N ALA A 468 8.16 6.80 19.10
CA ALA A 468 7.79 8.11 18.61
C ALA A 468 6.57 8.70 19.34
N ILE A 469 5.54 7.89 19.60
CA ILE A 469 4.33 8.32 20.31
C ILE A 469 4.65 8.73 21.74
N PRO A 470 5.36 7.94 22.58
CA PRO A 470 5.81 8.39 23.90
C PRO A 470 6.62 9.68 23.89
N ASN A 471 7.50 9.87 22.91
CA ASN A 471 8.25 11.11 22.76
C ASN A 471 7.33 12.33 22.55
N TYR A 472 6.30 12.19 21.74
CA TYR A 472 5.28 13.22 21.55
C TYR A 472 4.45 13.46 22.82
N LEU A 473 4.11 12.39 23.54
CA LEU A 473 3.26 12.48 24.74
C LEU A 473 3.98 13.02 25.97
N ALA A 474 5.30 12.86 26.07
CA ALA A 474 6.06 13.23 27.27
C ALA A 474 5.84 14.69 27.70
N PRO A 475 5.87 15.71 26.82
CA PRO A 475 5.59 17.10 27.19
C PRO A 475 4.11 17.37 27.49
N LEU A 476 3.20 16.45 27.16
CA LEU A 476 1.76 16.59 27.39
C LEU A 476 1.30 16.00 28.74
N LEU A 477 2.24 15.67 29.64
CA LEU A 477 1.90 15.14 30.95
C LEU A 477 1.07 16.18 31.75
N GLY A 478 -0.12 15.74 32.19
CA GLY A 478 -1.09 16.60 32.88
C GLY A 478 -2.19 17.18 31.98
N SER A 479 -2.10 17.01 30.63
CA SER A 479 -3.22 17.30 29.75
C SER A 479 -4.29 16.22 29.86
N THR A 480 -5.52 16.57 29.49
CA THR A 480 -6.65 15.65 29.37
C THR A 480 -7.12 15.60 27.91
N PRO A 481 -7.71 14.49 27.44
CA PRO A 481 -8.43 14.49 26.17
C PRO A 481 -9.53 15.54 26.14
N LEU A 482 -9.94 15.96 24.94
CA LEU A 482 -11.06 16.88 24.77
C LEU A 482 -12.34 16.29 25.38
N GLU A 483 -13.14 17.13 25.98
CA GLU A 483 -14.51 16.76 26.37
C GLU A 483 -15.39 16.58 25.11
N LEU A 484 -16.36 15.69 25.17
CA LEU A 484 -17.26 15.45 24.03
C LEU A 484 -18.13 16.68 23.68
N SER A 485 -18.27 17.62 24.61
CA SER A 485 -18.94 18.92 24.42
C SER A 485 -18.06 19.99 23.77
N ASP A 486 -16.76 19.71 23.56
CA ASP A 486 -15.85 20.65 22.95
C ASP A 486 -16.33 21.08 21.54
N PRO A 487 -16.21 22.37 21.18
CA PRO A 487 -16.62 22.87 19.87
C PRO A 487 -16.00 22.14 18.67
N ALA A 488 -14.73 21.70 18.78
CA ALA A 488 -14.08 20.93 17.71
C ALA A 488 -14.73 19.56 17.51
N VAL A 489 -15.14 18.92 18.62
CA VAL A 489 -15.83 17.62 18.58
C VAL A 489 -17.22 17.78 17.98
N THR A 490 -18.02 18.71 18.51
CA THR A 490 -19.42 18.93 18.09
C THR A 490 -19.52 19.41 16.64
N SER A 491 -18.62 20.28 16.21
CA SER A 491 -18.52 20.73 14.81
C SER A 491 -18.18 19.58 13.86
N THR A 492 -17.18 18.75 14.20
CA THR A 492 -16.81 17.60 13.36
C THR A 492 -17.95 16.57 13.28
N LEU A 493 -18.65 16.32 14.38
CA LEU A 493 -19.86 15.47 14.38
C LEU A 493 -20.95 16.02 13.46
N THR A 494 -21.17 17.35 13.47
CA THR A 494 -22.14 18.01 12.60
C THR A 494 -21.77 17.87 11.13
N ASP A 495 -20.48 18.08 10.79
CA ASP A 495 -19.97 17.92 9.43
C ASP A 495 -20.19 16.48 8.93
N VAL A 496 -19.88 15.48 9.75
CA VAL A 496 -20.03 14.06 9.39
C VAL A 496 -21.50 13.71 9.17
N ARG A 497 -22.39 14.12 10.09
CA ARG A 497 -23.84 13.89 9.94
C ARG A 497 -24.38 14.55 8.69
N GLY A 498 -23.98 15.81 8.42
CA GLY A 498 -24.37 16.53 7.20
C GLY A 498 -23.94 15.80 5.92
N ARG A 499 -22.74 15.21 5.89
CA ARG A 499 -22.29 14.40 4.74
C ARG A 499 -23.10 13.12 4.58
N VAL A 500 -23.43 12.44 5.66
CA VAL A 500 -24.27 11.23 5.63
C VAL A 500 -25.68 11.56 5.13
N ASP A 501 -26.29 12.63 5.64
CA ASP A 501 -27.61 13.10 5.22
C ASP A 501 -27.58 13.52 3.74
N LEU A 502 -26.53 14.18 3.28
CA LEU A 502 -26.36 14.55 1.88
C LEU A 502 -26.34 13.31 0.97
N LEU A 503 -25.55 12.29 1.30
CA LEU A 503 -25.48 11.03 0.52
C LEU A 503 -26.85 10.34 0.44
N LEU A 504 -27.61 10.33 1.52
CA LEU A 504 -28.94 9.73 1.57
C LEU A 504 -29.98 10.54 0.79
N SER A 505 -29.81 11.85 0.67
CA SER A 505 -30.79 12.78 0.11
C SER A 505 -30.65 13.03 -1.39
N VAL A 506 -29.58 12.60 -2.06
CA VAL A 506 -29.37 12.82 -3.51
C VAL A 506 -30.57 12.31 -4.33
N GLY A 507 -31.06 11.09 -4.02
CA GLY A 507 -32.31 10.59 -4.60
C GLY A 507 -32.29 10.27 -6.09
N GLY A 508 -31.09 10.01 -6.64
CA GLY A 508 -30.90 9.65 -8.05
C GLY A 508 -31.30 8.22 -8.39
N THR A 509 -30.70 7.67 -9.44
CA THR A 509 -31.10 6.38 -10.03
C THR A 509 -30.00 5.31 -9.93
N HIS A 510 -28.76 5.68 -9.61
CA HIS A 510 -27.61 4.79 -9.70
C HIS A 510 -26.97 4.51 -8.34
N GLY A 511 -26.75 3.24 -8.03
CA GLY A 511 -26.01 2.82 -6.85
C GLY A 511 -24.52 3.17 -6.91
N PRO A 512 -23.83 3.22 -5.76
CA PRO A 512 -22.42 3.63 -5.67
C PRO A 512 -21.47 2.72 -6.48
N ASP A 513 -21.81 1.46 -6.66
CA ASP A 513 -20.98 0.48 -7.38
C ASP A 513 -20.77 0.86 -8.87
N ARG A 514 -21.78 1.45 -9.51
CA ARG A 514 -21.66 1.95 -10.89
C ARG A 514 -20.58 3.02 -11.00
N PHE A 515 -20.62 4.01 -10.12
CA PHE A 515 -19.66 5.12 -10.12
C PHE A 515 -18.24 4.62 -9.81
N HIS A 516 -18.11 3.67 -8.89
CA HIS A 516 -16.81 3.08 -8.55
C HIS A 516 -16.22 2.30 -9.74
N ARG A 517 -17.03 1.55 -10.49
CA ARG A 517 -16.55 0.86 -11.71
C ARG A 517 -16.08 1.84 -12.77
N GLN A 518 -16.88 2.87 -13.07
CA GLN A 518 -16.51 3.89 -14.04
C GLN A 518 -15.22 4.62 -13.63
N LEU A 519 -15.09 4.99 -12.34
CA LEU A 519 -13.88 5.58 -11.82
C LEU A 519 -12.66 4.67 -12.01
N GLY A 520 -12.80 3.38 -11.73
CA GLY A 520 -11.73 2.40 -11.92
C GLY A 520 -11.30 2.28 -13.38
N GLU A 521 -12.23 2.30 -14.32
CA GLU A 521 -11.94 2.27 -15.77
C GLU A 521 -11.19 3.52 -16.21
N ILE A 522 -11.62 4.71 -15.77
CA ILE A 522 -10.92 5.98 -16.04
C ILE A 522 -9.49 5.93 -15.51
N LEU A 523 -9.31 5.47 -14.27
CA LEU A 523 -7.98 5.39 -13.65
C LEU A 523 -7.07 4.37 -14.33
N TYR A 524 -7.57 3.20 -14.71
CA TYR A 524 -6.76 2.21 -15.44
C TYR A 524 -6.32 2.72 -16.81
N ALA A 525 -7.18 3.50 -17.50
CA ALA A 525 -6.87 4.07 -18.79
C ALA A 525 -5.88 5.25 -18.69
N GLY A 526 -6.08 6.17 -17.73
CA GLY A 526 -5.32 7.42 -17.65
C GLY A 526 -4.15 7.41 -16.66
N CYS A 527 -4.30 6.75 -15.50
CA CYS A 527 -3.32 6.72 -14.41
C CYS A 527 -2.89 5.30 -14.05
N GLY A 528 -2.87 4.39 -15.04
CA GLY A 528 -2.52 2.98 -14.91
C GLY A 528 -1.01 2.72 -14.97
N VAL A 529 -0.65 1.58 -15.59
CA VAL A 529 0.75 1.12 -15.72
C VAL A 529 1.57 2.05 -16.61
N THR A 530 1.01 2.46 -17.74
CA THR A 530 1.62 3.44 -18.67
C THR A 530 0.72 4.67 -18.72
N ARG A 531 1.31 5.83 -18.65
CA ARG A 531 0.62 7.13 -18.54
C ARG A 531 1.12 8.08 -19.64
N THR A 532 0.26 9.02 -20.03
CA THR A 532 0.61 10.14 -20.92
C THR A 532 -0.01 11.43 -20.38
N ALA A 533 0.58 12.58 -20.70
CA ALA A 533 0.01 13.87 -20.31
C ALA A 533 -1.42 14.04 -20.82
N GLU A 534 -1.68 13.67 -22.07
CA GLU A 534 -3.02 13.71 -22.67
C GLU A 534 -4.00 12.78 -21.95
N GLY A 535 -3.59 11.54 -21.67
CA GLY A 535 -4.41 10.56 -20.96
C GLY A 535 -4.75 10.98 -19.54
N LEU A 536 -3.80 11.59 -18.83
CA LEU A 536 -4.00 12.13 -17.48
C LEU A 536 -4.93 13.33 -17.47
N ALA A 537 -4.76 14.28 -18.40
CA ALA A 537 -5.66 15.45 -18.55
C ALA A 537 -7.09 15.01 -18.87
N LYS A 538 -7.25 14.03 -19.77
CA LYS A 538 -8.55 13.43 -20.07
C LYS A 538 -9.16 12.76 -18.84
N ALA A 539 -8.39 11.98 -18.09
CA ALA A 539 -8.86 11.32 -16.86
C ALA A 539 -9.35 12.34 -15.82
N ILE A 540 -8.63 13.45 -15.61
CA ILE A 540 -9.06 14.53 -14.70
C ILE A 540 -10.42 15.08 -15.13
N ALA A 541 -10.62 15.36 -16.42
CA ALA A 541 -11.89 15.88 -16.94
C ALA A 541 -13.03 14.86 -16.73
N GLU A 542 -12.80 13.59 -17.04
CA GLU A 542 -13.78 12.52 -16.87
C GLU A 542 -14.12 12.25 -15.40
N ILE A 543 -13.13 12.31 -14.47
CA ILE A 543 -13.36 12.19 -13.02
C ILE A 543 -14.22 13.35 -12.52
N ARG A 544 -13.97 14.59 -12.95
CA ARG A 544 -14.78 15.75 -12.58
C ARG A 544 -16.22 15.63 -13.08
N ALA A 545 -16.40 15.16 -14.30
CA ALA A 545 -17.74 14.90 -14.86
C ALA A 545 -18.44 13.78 -14.08
N LEU A 546 -17.75 12.69 -13.77
CA LEU A 546 -18.28 11.58 -12.99
C LEU A 546 -18.65 12.01 -11.56
N ARG A 547 -17.86 12.88 -10.93
CA ARG A 547 -18.18 13.45 -9.61
C ARG A 547 -19.44 14.32 -9.65
N THR A 548 -19.64 15.11 -10.71
CA THR A 548 -20.87 15.88 -10.91
C THR A 548 -22.07 14.95 -11.09
N ASP A 549 -21.94 13.88 -11.88
CA ASP A 549 -22.98 12.88 -12.07
C ASP A 549 -23.28 12.14 -10.74
N PHE A 550 -22.25 11.79 -9.96
CA PHE A 550 -22.41 11.15 -8.64
C PHE A 550 -23.31 11.99 -7.72
N TRP A 551 -23.04 13.27 -7.56
CA TRP A 551 -23.82 14.15 -6.69
C TRP A 551 -25.21 14.53 -7.23
N SER A 552 -25.51 14.18 -8.49
CA SER A 552 -26.82 14.40 -9.11
C SER A 552 -27.66 13.12 -9.19
N ASN A 553 -27.02 11.97 -9.33
CA ASN A 553 -27.69 10.72 -9.68
C ASN A 553 -27.43 9.55 -8.73
N LEU A 554 -26.71 9.78 -7.62
CA LEU A 554 -26.50 8.74 -6.61
C LEU A 554 -27.84 8.36 -5.96
N ARG A 555 -28.04 7.05 -5.82
CA ARG A 555 -29.12 6.47 -5.01
C ARG A 555 -28.52 5.60 -3.93
N VAL A 556 -28.84 5.90 -2.68
CA VAL A 556 -28.55 5.06 -1.52
C VAL A 556 -29.87 4.59 -0.94
N ALA A 557 -30.10 3.28 -0.94
CA ALA A 557 -31.28 2.70 -0.33
C ALA A 557 -31.12 2.62 1.20
N GLY A 558 -32.26 2.62 1.92
CA GLY A 558 -32.30 2.51 3.38
C GLY A 558 -32.06 3.84 4.10
N SER A 559 -31.59 3.76 5.33
CA SER A 559 -31.40 4.91 6.23
C SER A 559 -30.01 4.91 6.86
N GLY A 560 -29.66 5.99 7.56
CA GLY A 560 -28.38 6.15 8.25
C GLY A 560 -28.31 5.51 9.65
N ASN A 561 -29.44 5.11 10.20
CA ASN A 561 -29.58 4.62 11.58
C ASN A 561 -29.75 3.09 11.67
N GLN A 562 -29.18 2.37 10.73
CA GLN A 562 -29.20 0.91 10.67
C GLN A 562 -27.98 0.41 9.86
N PHE A 563 -27.79 -0.92 9.81
CA PHE A 563 -26.82 -1.51 8.89
C PHE A 563 -27.15 -1.10 7.45
N ASN A 564 -26.24 -0.37 6.82
CA ASN A 564 -26.40 0.12 5.45
C ASN A 564 -25.07 0.08 4.68
N GLN A 565 -24.87 -1.03 3.95
CA GLN A 565 -23.66 -1.24 3.17
C GLN A 565 -23.58 -0.31 1.94
N GLU A 566 -24.71 0.11 1.37
CA GLU A 566 -24.72 1.06 0.26
C GLU A 566 -24.27 2.44 0.70
N LEU A 567 -24.67 2.87 1.91
CA LEU A 567 -24.23 4.13 2.48
C LEU A 567 -22.70 4.14 2.73
N GLU A 568 -22.15 3.04 3.25
CA GLU A 568 -20.71 2.89 3.41
C GLU A 568 -19.99 3.00 2.06
N ARG A 569 -20.47 2.29 1.04
CA ARG A 569 -19.89 2.35 -0.32
C ARG A 569 -20.04 3.74 -0.95
N ALA A 570 -21.15 4.42 -0.75
CA ALA A 570 -21.36 5.77 -1.25
C ALA A 570 -20.37 6.76 -0.64
N GLY A 571 -20.16 6.72 0.68
CA GLY A 571 -19.16 7.54 1.37
C GLY A 571 -17.75 7.28 0.85
N ARG A 572 -17.38 6.02 0.69
CA ARG A 572 -16.10 5.59 0.11
C ARG A 572 -15.89 6.10 -1.31
N VAL A 573 -16.91 6.00 -2.18
CA VAL A 573 -16.82 6.44 -3.57
C VAL A 573 -16.72 7.95 -3.67
N ALA A 574 -17.42 8.69 -2.80
CA ALA A 574 -17.28 10.14 -2.71
C ALA A 574 -15.81 10.55 -2.44
N ASP A 575 -15.16 9.88 -1.48
CA ASP A 575 -13.76 10.10 -1.16
C ASP A 575 -12.82 9.65 -2.29
N PHE A 576 -13.12 8.54 -2.94
CA PHE A 576 -12.34 8.04 -4.09
C PHE A 576 -12.37 9.00 -5.28
N LEU A 577 -13.48 9.65 -5.56
CA LEU A 577 -13.61 10.62 -6.66
C LEU A 577 -12.68 11.84 -6.45
N GLU A 578 -12.54 12.30 -5.21
CA GLU A 578 -11.62 13.38 -4.87
C GLU A 578 -10.16 12.91 -4.91
N LEU A 579 -9.85 11.75 -4.30
CA LEU A 579 -8.51 11.18 -4.29
C LEU A 579 -8.01 10.86 -5.71
N ALA A 580 -8.86 10.31 -6.57
CA ALA A 580 -8.52 9.95 -7.94
C ALA A 580 -8.14 11.18 -8.78
N GLU A 581 -8.81 12.32 -8.58
CA GLU A 581 -8.40 13.57 -9.19
C GLU A 581 -7.00 13.98 -8.74
N LEU A 582 -6.72 13.97 -7.44
CA LEU A 582 -5.39 14.27 -6.90
C LEU A 582 -4.31 13.31 -7.42
N MET A 583 -4.62 12.01 -7.55
CA MET A 583 -3.69 11.03 -8.14
C MET A 583 -3.33 11.39 -9.59
N CYS A 584 -4.31 11.80 -10.39
CA CYS A 584 -4.06 12.19 -11.78
C CYS A 584 -3.31 13.53 -11.86
N VAL A 585 -3.59 14.47 -10.97
CA VAL A 585 -2.86 15.75 -10.87
C VAL A 585 -1.40 15.53 -10.48
N ASP A 586 -1.14 14.69 -9.46
CA ASP A 586 0.23 14.32 -9.04
C ASP A 586 1.01 13.64 -10.18
N ALA A 587 0.36 12.73 -10.91
CA ALA A 587 0.98 12.04 -12.04
C ALA A 587 1.25 12.97 -13.24
N LEU A 588 0.37 13.95 -13.47
CA LEU A 588 0.54 14.94 -14.54
C LEU A 588 1.63 15.97 -14.21
N ASP A 589 1.66 16.41 -12.95
CA ASP A 589 2.65 17.36 -12.44
C ASP A 589 4.07 16.79 -12.47
N ARG A 590 4.24 15.50 -12.14
CA ARG A 590 5.56 14.84 -12.10
C ARG A 590 6.06 14.50 -13.51
N ASP A 591 6.88 15.39 -14.04
CA ASP A 591 7.38 15.36 -15.43
C ASP A 591 8.66 14.51 -15.56
N GLU A 592 8.56 13.24 -15.20
CA GLU A 592 9.59 12.21 -15.31
C GLU A 592 8.96 10.81 -15.34
N SER A 593 9.77 9.79 -15.53
CA SER A 593 9.41 8.39 -15.20
C SER A 593 10.32 7.87 -14.10
N CYS A 594 9.71 7.35 -13.03
CA CYS A 594 10.44 6.72 -11.92
C CYS A 594 9.64 5.55 -11.35
N GLY A 595 10.26 4.38 -11.23
CA GLY A 595 9.63 3.18 -10.69
C GLY A 595 8.30 2.83 -11.36
N ALA A 596 7.23 2.77 -10.57
CA ALA A 596 5.88 2.48 -11.06
C ALA A 596 5.18 3.71 -11.71
N HIS A 597 5.71 4.91 -11.55
CA HIS A 597 5.27 6.08 -12.29
C HIS A 597 5.97 6.13 -13.63
N PHE A 598 5.31 5.67 -14.68
CA PHE A 598 5.86 5.63 -16.03
C PHE A 598 5.07 6.52 -16.99
N ARG A 599 5.71 7.58 -17.45
CA ARG A 599 5.22 8.51 -18.45
C ARG A 599 5.84 8.13 -19.80
N ALA A 600 5.01 7.82 -20.80
CA ALA A 600 5.48 7.41 -22.13
C ALA A 600 6.36 8.47 -22.81
N GLU A 601 6.19 9.74 -22.44
CA GLU A 601 7.01 10.86 -22.92
C GLU A 601 8.42 10.88 -22.32
N HIS A 602 8.63 10.22 -21.16
CA HIS A 602 9.87 10.19 -20.41
C HIS A 602 10.45 8.78 -20.35
N GLN A 603 10.99 8.33 -21.46
CA GLN A 603 11.67 7.03 -21.57
C GLN A 603 12.98 7.16 -22.33
N THR A 604 13.91 6.25 -22.02
CA THR A 604 15.17 6.13 -22.76
C THR A 604 14.90 5.59 -24.18
N PRO A 605 15.86 5.69 -25.11
CA PRO A 605 15.74 5.07 -26.44
C PRO A 605 15.42 3.56 -26.39
N ASP A 606 15.84 2.87 -25.32
CA ASP A 606 15.58 1.44 -25.11
C ASP A 606 14.21 1.15 -24.45
N GLY A 607 13.38 2.19 -24.23
CA GLY A 607 12.05 2.07 -23.65
C GLY A 607 12.02 1.95 -22.11
N GLU A 608 13.11 2.25 -21.41
CA GLU A 608 13.18 2.26 -19.95
C GLU A 608 12.78 3.61 -19.35
N ALA A 609 12.39 3.58 -18.06
CA ALA A 609 12.01 4.78 -17.34
C ALA A 609 13.15 5.80 -17.29
N GLN A 610 12.89 7.01 -17.72
CA GLN A 610 13.84 8.13 -17.68
C GLN A 610 13.52 9.04 -16.50
N ARG A 611 14.36 8.96 -15.47
CA ARG A 611 14.28 9.78 -14.26
C ARG A 611 14.96 11.13 -14.48
N ASN A 612 14.40 12.18 -13.91
CA ASN A 612 14.98 13.53 -13.89
C ASN A 612 15.39 13.91 -12.46
N ASP A 613 16.63 13.59 -12.10
CA ASP A 613 17.14 13.85 -10.75
C ASP A 613 17.45 15.32 -10.48
N GLN A 614 17.61 16.14 -11.52
CA GLN A 614 17.89 17.57 -11.37
C GLN A 614 16.66 18.30 -10.84
N ASP A 615 15.48 18.04 -11.39
CA ASP A 615 14.28 18.78 -11.11
C ASP A 615 13.30 18.03 -10.18
N TRP A 616 13.42 16.69 -10.07
CA TRP A 616 12.43 15.84 -9.40
C TRP A 616 12.98 14.98 -8.26
N CYS A 617 14.20 15.27 -7.75
CA CYS A 617 14.75 14.55 -6.59
C CYS A 617 14.11 15.02 -5.28
N PHE A 618 12.78 14.90 -5.20
CA PHE A 618 11.97 15.25 -4.04
C PHE A 618 10.69 14.41 -3.96
N VAL A 619 10.07 14.42 -2.81
CA VAL A 619 8.71 13.89 -2.58
C VAL A 619 7.71 15.01 -2.74
N SER A 620 6.70 14.81 -3.58
CA SER A 620 5.53 15.70 -3.62
C SER A 620 4.68 15.47 -2.39
N ALA A 621 4.35 16.53 -1.68
CA ALA A 621 3.47 16.49 -0.51
C ALA A 621 2.30 17.47 -0.75
N TRP A 622 1.11 16.91 -0.95
CA TRP A 622 -0.06 17.64 -1.42
C TRP A 622 -0.96 18.10 -0.27
N GLU A 623 -1.42 19.32 -0.36
CA GLU A 623 -2.55 19.86 0.38
C GLU A 623 -3.73 20.07 -0.59
N THR A 624 -4.94 19.77 -0.15
CA THR A 624 -6.16 20.12 -0.89
C THR A 624 -6.93 21.16 -0.09
N ALA A 625 -6.98 22.38 -0.62
CA ALA A 625 -7.70 23.48 -0.03
C ALA A 625 -9.23 23.23 -0.01
N GLN A 626 -9.97 24.03 0.77
CA GLN A 626 -11.43 23.89 0.87
C GLN A 626 -12.14 24.12 -0.46
N ASP A 627 -11.63 25.01 -1.30
CA ASP A 627 -12.14 25.31 -2.64
C ASP A 627 -11.77 24.23 -3.70
N GLY A 628 -11.09 23.17 -3.29
CA GLY A 628 -10.69 22.04 -4.15
C GLY A 628 -9.40 22.25 -4.93
N ARG A 629 -8.73 23.40 -4.80
CA ARG A 629 -7.39 23.60 -5.39
C ARG A 629 -6.34 22.79 -4.64
N HIS A 630 -5.34 22.31 -5.38
CA HIS A 630 -4.23 21.57 -4.83
C HIS A 630 -2.99 22.45 -4.67
N VAL A 631 -2.27 22.28 -3.56
CA VAL A 631 -0.98 22.93 -3.32
C VAL A 631 0.07 21.82 -3.20
N ARG A 632 1.08 21.87 -4.06
CA ARG A 632 2.21 20.93 -3.99
C ARG A 632 3.31 21.52 -3.13
N HIS A 633 3.43 21.06 -1.91
CA HIS A 633 4.65 21.13 -1.10
C HIS A 633 5.65 20.06 -1.56
N TYR A 634 6.89 20.14 -1.09
CA TYR A 634 7.90 19.16 -1.48
C TYR A 634 8.90 18.92 -0.36
N GLU A 635 9.39 17.68 -0.25
CA GLU A 635 10.49 17.33 0.63
C GLU A 635 11.70 16.97 -0.23
N PRO A 636 12.81 17.75 -0.17
CA PRO A 636 14.03 17.42 -0.89
C PRO A 636 14.61 16.07 -0.42
N LEU A 637 15.04 15.25 -1.37
CA LEU A 637 15.73 13.99 -1.09
C LEU A 637 17.23 14.13 -1.35
N SER A 638 18.04 13.48 -0.50
CA SER A 638 19.49 13.40 -0.66
C SER A 638 19.93 11.94 -0.49
N PHE A 639 20.93 11.55 -1.28
CA PHE A 639 21.48 10.21 -1.30
C PHE A 639 22.99 10.28 -1.14
N THR A 640 23.49 9.97 0.04
CA THR A 640 24.91 10.07 0.41
C THR A 640 25.58 8.71 0.57
N ALA A 641 24.88 7.72 1.08
CA ALA A 641 25.38 6.36 1.27
C ALA A 641 25.15 5.49 0.02
N VAL A 642 24.06 5.73 -0.71
CA VAL A 642 23.74 5.05 -1.98
C VAL A 642 23.68 6.11 -3.10
N PRO A 643 24.78 6.38 -3.80
CA PRO A 643 24.82 7.43 -4.83
C PRO A 643 23.77 7.21 -5.91
N LEU A 644 23.19 8.32 -6.40
CA LEU A 644 22.26 8.32 -7.52
C LEU A 644 22.86 7.60 -8.74
N GLN A 645 22.12 6.66 -9.28
CA GLN A 645 22.51 5.90 -10.47
C GLN A 645 21.26 5.50 -11.27
N THR A 646 21.43 5.33 -12.57
CA THR A 646 20.38 4.77 -13.42
C THR A 646 20.18 3.29 -13.07
N ARG A 647 18.91 2.86 -12.99
CA ARG A 647 18.59 1.44 -12.86
C ARG A 647 18.90 0.73 -14.17
N ASN A 648 19.57 -0.41 -14.09
CA ASN A 648 19.84 -1.26 -15.23
C ASN A 648 19.50 -2.71 -14.88
N TYR A 649 18.74 -3.38 -15.76
CA TYR A 649 18.28 -4.76 -15.63
C TYR A 649 18.62 -5.61 -16.88
N VAL A 650 19.34 -5.03 -17.82
CA VAL A 650 19.82 -5.69 -19.06
C VAL A 650 21.05 -6.54 -18.79
#